data_f2d3d538157849b681b3552d60a3186b
#
_entry.id   f2d3d538157849b681b3552d60a3186b
#
_cell.length_a   1.000
_cell.length_b   1.000
_cell.length_c   1.000
_cell.angle_alpha   90.00
_cell.angle_beta   90.00
_cell.angle_gamma   90.00
#
_symmetry.space_group_name_H-M   'P 1'
#
loop_
_entity.id
_entity.type
_entity.pdbx_description
1 polymer ?
#
loop_
_entity_poly.entity_id
_entity_poly.type
_entity_poly.pdbx_seq_one_letter_code
_entity_poly.pdbx_strand_id
1 'polypeptide(L)'
;MEKVIRLIVLTLFLVLADAITAPAQTKAGKYAVRLTVTEKGTHEPVVMATCSLDPLGAVTVTDADGKASVGNVPAGVYRLKVSYVGYEEYVSNVKVGSDLALAVQLTPTSLALQEVVVTARQNASGTSTSSKIGRQAIDHLQAASLADIMQLIPGQVIQNTDLTAQQNLQLRSLTNNVTSAFGSSIVVDGVPMSNNGVLSAGQFSPTAFTGTDLRQIGADDIDNVEVVRGIPSAEYGDLTSGLVVVHSKAGVTPWQVKGKINPELQNYSLGKGFRLPRAGVFNFNFDYAKAWGDPRQKTRSYGRYNMSLGRGYAFTRHWHAETKLRMLYARDWSGNDPDAVDDGSYWKNKNLSFSLTHNGRVSVGKPLMRTLSYTLGLTLSQADSHNSSYVSVSSGLLPIITALKTGYYSVNWATQSYLATGITESRPGHFFAKATDAFFLKAGNTRQQFKVGMDYQYTWNSGRGFYNADDTRPYRANNNGRPRAFSDVPGIHQFAAYAEDNFTWHLNEVNVLRSQLGMRFTTLQPFGDLATYALSPRLNLSFAVTKWLDLRGGIGLNSKTPGLDYLYPDKKYDDRVAANYMPQDNPAGRLLVYHTQVYEVEKSKDLRNATTTKVELGIDVKLPGNRRLSILAYRDRTPNGFGADTEYFTYRSNVYTTASGLIATPGGATVIDYDNPARSDLVFMTTGKIGNTNTTVNRGVEFDFDLGEIRPLRTSVYFSGAYSETKTWNTLYKSKSVPSAYLPADYSANNVTPFKLVYNNYDYDKYRRFVNTLRLVTNIPSLRMVASFTGQVIWQDYRFNYIANVSPVGFIDTNLNYKSITDNMLNGYLDLNGNYYAQKPTGIHCIPVKELAIKTSDAVPERQKPTWNLSGRLTKELGKVGGLSLYVNNMLFYEPYLRANNNTTTLTQRNTGNFSYGVELYFNL
;
A
#
# COMPACT_ATOMS: atom_id res chain seq x y z
N MET A 1 6.25 31.47 -2.27
CA MET A 1 5.26 30.53 -2.83
C MET A 1 4.28 31.24 -3.78
N GLU A 2 3.69 32.34 -3.37
CA GLU A 2 2.71 33.10 -4.21
C GLU A 2 3.25 33.60 -5.55
N LYS A 3 4.50 34.08 -5.61
CA LYS A 3 5.16 34.49 -6.86
C LYS A 3 5.44 33.33 -7.82
N VAL A 4 5.73 32.13 -7.31
CA VAL A 4 5.97 30.91 -8.11
C VAL A 4 4.63 30.38 -8.66
N ILE A 5 3.58 30.43 -7.87
CA ILE A 5 2.22 30.03 -8.28
C ILE A 5 1.70 30.98 -9.37
N ARG A 6 1.92 32.29 -9.24
CA ARG A 6 1.55 33.26 -10.28
C ARG A 6 2.33 33.05 -11.56
N LEU A 7 3.62 32.67 -11.48
CA LEU A 7 4.43 32.39 -12.68
C LEU A 7 3.97 31.10 -13.36
N ILE A 8 3.63 30.05 -12.61
CA ILE A 8 3.11 28.79 -13.16
C ILE A 8 1.73 28.97 -13.79
N VAL A 9 0.84 29.73 -13.16
CA VAL A 9 -0.49 30.05 -13.70
C VAL A 9 -0.37 30.95 -14.95
N LEU A 10 0.56 31.88 -14.95
CA LEU A 10 0.82 32.74 -16.11
C LEU A 10 1.42 31.95 -17.28
N THR A 11 2.32 31.01 -17.01
CA THR A 11 2.90 30.13 -18.03
C THR A 11 1.84 29.18 -18.61
N LEU A 12 0.95 28.67 -17.77
CA LEU A 12 -0.18 27.83 -18.20
C LEU A 12 -1.19 28.62 -19.04
N PHE A 13 -1.43 29.90 -18.69
CA PHE A 13 -2.30 30.80 -19.45
C PHE A 13 -1.68 31.20 -20.81
N LEU A 14 -0.35 31.41 -20.86
CA LEU A 14 0.37 31.68 -22.10
C LEU A 14 0.39 30.47 -23.05
N VAL A 15 0.55 29.26 -22.53
CA VAL A 15 0.46 28.03 -23.33
C VAL A 15 -0.97 27.77 -23.84
N LEU A 16 -1.99 28.16 -23.10
CA LEU A 16 -3.40 28.11 -23.53
C LEU A 16 -3.74 29.24 -24.55
N ALA A 17 -3.10 30.42 -24.43
CA ALA A 17 -3.34 31.51 -25.34
C ALA A 17 -2.73 31.28 -26.75
N ASP A 18 -1.55 30.64 -26.83
CA ASP A 18 -0.94 30.24 -28.10
C ASP A 18 -1.72 29.13 -28.84
N ALA A 19 -2.53 28.34 -28.12
CA ALA A 19 -3.38 27.35 -28.75
C ALA A 19 -4.60 27.91 -29.49
N ILE A 20 -4.93 29.20 -29.28
CA ILE A 20 -6.10 29.86 -29.88
C ILE A 20 -5.77 30.54 -31.22
N THR A 21 -4.49 30.75 -31.53
CA THR A 21 -4.04 31.40 -32.76
C THR A 21 -3.44 30.47 -33.81
N ALA A 22 -3.99 29.25 -33.97
CA ALA A 22 -3.57 28.39 -35.06
C ALA A 22 -4.12 28.90 -36.42
N PRO A 23 -3.27 29.13 -37.44
CA PRO A 23 -3.74 29.55 -38.75
C PRO A 23 -4.61 28.47 -39.38
N ALA A 24 -5.66 28.90 -40.07
CA ALA A 24 -6.59 28.04 -40.81
C ALA A 24 -5.83 27.14 -41.79
N GLN A 25 -5.83 25.82 -41.51
CA GLN A 25 -5.25 24.85 -42.43
C GLN A 25 -6.11 24.72 -43.69
N THR A 26 -5.49 24.81 -44.84
CA THR A 26 -6.00 24.39 -46.15
C THR A 26 -6.67 23.03 -46.05
N LYS A 27 -7.84 22.89 -46.67
CA LYS A 27 -8.64 21.64 -46.75
C LYS A 27 -7.81 20.49 -47.34
N ALA A 28 -7.05 19.76 -46.51
CA ALA A 28 -6.56 18.44 -46.87
C ALA A 28 -7.75 17.46 -46.82
N GLY A 29 -7.89 16.64 -47.84
CA GLY A 29 -8.93 15.62 -47.89
C GLY A 29 -8.96 14.78 -46.61
N LYS A 30 -10.13 14.60 -46.04
CA LYS A 30 -10.34 13.78 -44.83
C LYS A 30 -10.91 12.47 -45.25
N TYR A 31 -10.22 11.37 -44.89
CA TYR A 31 -10.53 10.01 -45.30
C TYR A 31 -10.97 9.15 -44.11
N ALA A 32 -11.65 8.05 -44.39
CA ALA A 32 -12.02 7.04 -43.42
C ALA A 32 -11.08 5.83 -43.54
N VAL A 33 -10.47 5.40 -42.40
CA VAL A 33 -9.75 4.13 -42.31
C VAL A 33 -10.67 3.13 -41.62
N ARG A 34 -11.09 2.12 -42.39
CA ARG A 34 -11.91 1.01 -41.88
C ARG A 34 -11.05 -0.22 -41.68
N LEU A 35 -11.17 -0.85 -40.54
CA LEU A 35 -10.39 -2.00 -40.14
C LEU A 35 -11.34 -3.20 -39.97
N THR A 36 -10.92 -4.36 -40.41
CA THR A 36 -11.56 -5.63 -40.06
C THR A 36 -10.49 -6.48 -39.41
N VAL A 37 -10.64 -6.73 -38.11
CA VAL A 37 -9.66 -7.48 -37.32
C VAL A 37 -10.19 -8.88 -37.06
N THR A 38 -9.43 -9.87 -37.49
CA THR A 38 -9.77 -11.29 -37.33
C THR A 38 -8.62 -12.06 -36.71
N GLU A 39 -8.90 -13.20 -36.12
CA GLU A 39 -7.90 -14.13 -35.65
C GLU A 39 -7.24 -14.89 -36.81
N LYS A 40 -5.92 -14.99 -36.77
CA LYS A 40 -5.16 -15.76 -37.76
C LYS A 40 -5.34 -17.25 -37.52
N GLY A 41 -5.95 -17.94 -38.49
CA GLY A 41 -6.19 -19.36 -38.45
C GLY A 41 -7.68 -19.74 -38.37
N THR A 42 -8.42 -19.13 -37.42
CA THR A 42 -9.87 -19.36 -37.30
C THR A 42 -10.70 -18.41 -38.15
N HIS A 43 -10.14 -17.24 -38.51
CA HIS A 43 -10.82 -16.11 -39.16
C HIS A 43 -12.00 -15.54 -38.34
N GLU A 44 -12.10 -15.89 -37.06
CA GLU A 44 -13.12 -15.30 -36.19
C GLU A 44 -12.83 -13.82 -35.90
N PRO A 45 -13.88 -12.99 -35.84
CA PRO A 45 -13.73 -11.56 -35.56
C PRO A 45 -13.17 -11.33 -34.14
N VAL A 46 -12.10 -10.53 -34.02
CA VAL A 46 -11.55 -10.12 -32.73
C VAL A 46 -12.29 -8.87 -32.24
N VAL A 47 -13.09 -9.06 -31.24
CA VAL A 47 -13.95 -8.01 -30.64
C VAL A 47 -13.21 -7.25 -29.60
N MET A 48 -13.43 -5.92 -29.49
CA MET A 48 -12.78 -5.03 -28.52
C MET A 48 -11.25 -4.87 -28.73
N ALA A 49 -10.71 -5.26 -29.87
CA ALA A 49 -9.31 -4.98 -30.19
C ALA A 49 -9.10 -3.47 -30.31
N THR A 50 -8.11 -2.97 -29.60
CA THR A 50 -7.75 -1.55 -29.65
C THR A 50 -6.95 -1.26 -30.92
N CYS A 51 -7.45 -0.36 -31.74
CA CYS A 51 -6.80 0.07 -32.96
C CYS A 51 -6.38 1.52 -32.82
N SER A 52 -5.09 1.81 -32.94
CA SER A 52 -4.55 3.17 -32.88
C SER A 52 -3.81 3.53 -34.17
N LEU A 53 -3.95 4.78 -34.60
CA LEU A 53 -3.21 5.36 -35.71
C LEU A 53 -2.27 6.45 -35.20
N ASP A 54 -0.99 6.09 -35.10
CA ASP A 54 0.07 7.05 -34.79
C ASP A 54 0.59 7.66 -36.11
N PRO A 55 0.74 8.93 -36.20
CA PRO A 55 0.74 10.00 -35.19
C PRO A 55 -0.59 10.74 -35.03
N LEU A 56 -1.67 10.23 -35.55
CA LEU A 56 -2.96 10.90 -35.44
C LEU A 56 -3.52 10.82 -34.00
N GLY A 57 -3.01 9.86 -33.22
CA GLY A 57 -3.51 9.58 -31.86
C GLY A 57 -4.99 9.14 -31.86
N ALA A 58 -5.52 8.78 -33.01
CA ALA A 58 -6.86 8.27 -33.11
C ALA A 58 -6.89 6.84 -32.58
N VAL A 59 -7.71 6.56 -31.57
CA VAL A 59 -7.91 5.24 -31.01
C VAL A 59 -9.37 4.86 -31.20
N THR A 60 -9.60 3.65 -31.69
CA THR A 60 -10.90 3.03 -31.82
C THR A 60 -10.83 1.60 -31.33
N VAL A 61 -11.95 0.95 -31.13
CA VAL A 61 -12.01 -0.48 -30.81
C VAL A 61 -12.90 -1.19 -31.81
N THR A 62 -12.62 -2.48 -32.06
CA THR A 62 -13.43 -3.30 -32.94
C THR A 62 -14.78 -3.62 -32.31
N ASP A 63 -15.82 -3.62 -33.16
CA ASP A 63 -17.18 -4.01 -32.81
C ASP A 63 -17.34 -5.56 -32.75
N ALA A 64 -18.59 -5.98 -32.62
CA ALA A 64 -18.95 -7.38 -32.54
C ALA A 64 -18.58 -8.20 -33.82
N ASP A 65 -18.39 -7.55 -34.94
CA ASP A 65 -17.98 -8.19 -36.20
C ASP A 65 -16.50 -8.04 -36.49
N GLY A 66 -15.71 -7.59 -35.48
CA GLY A 66 -14.28 -7.29 -35.61
C GLY A 66 -14.00 -6.03 -36.43
N LYS A 67 -14.99 -5.16 -36.66
CA LYS A 67 -14.83 -3.95 -37.49
C LYS A 67 -14.58 -2.73 -36.63
N ALA A 68 -13.67 -1.91 -37.11
CA ALA A 68 -13.38 -0.59 -36.50
C ALA A 68 -13.27 0.46 -37.59
N SER A 69 -13.61 1.71 -37.28
CA SER A 69 -13.51 2.81 -38.24
C SER A 69 -12.94 4.06 -37.58
N VAL A 70 -11.94 4.65 -38.20
CA VAL A 70 -11.38 5.95 -37.85
C VAL A 70 -11.73 6.93 -38.95
N GLY A 71 -12.65 7.84 -38.70
CA GLY A 71 -13.03 8.90 -39.64
C GLY A 71 -12.13 10.14 -39.52
N ASN A 72 -12.21 10.99 -40.53
CA ASN A 72 -11.52 12.28 -40.59
C ASN A 72 -9.98 12.18 -40.52
N VAL A 73 -9.40 11.14 -41.11
CA VAL A 73 -7.95 10.94 -41.17
C VAL A 73 -7.38 11.78 -42.29
N PRO A 74 -6.47 12.74 -42.05
CA PRO A 74 -5.80 13.51 -43.11
C PRO A 74 -4.94 12.61 -43.99
N ALA A 75 -4.66 13.02 -45.22
CA ALA A 75 -3.69 12.34 -46.06
C ALA A 75 -2.32 12.29 -45.37
N GLY A 76 -1.68 11.12 -45.33
CA GLY A 76 -0.41 10.94 -44.65
C GLY A 76 -0.01 9.49 -44.45
N VAL A 77 1.15 9.27 -43.86
CA VAL A 77 1.62 7.94 -43.43
C VAL A 77 1.41 7.80 -41.94
N TYR A 78 0.72 6.74 -41.56
CA TYR A 78 0.36 6.45 -40.16
C TYR A 78 0.89 5.08 -39.77
N ARG A 79 1.30 4.94 -38.52
CA ARG A 79 1.61 3.66 -37.89
C ARG A 79 0.31 3.12 -37.28
N LEU A 80 -0.28 2.15 -37.95
CA LEU A 80 -1.41 1.39 -37.41
C LEU A 80 -0.89 0.40 -36.37
N LYS A 81 -1.46 0.45 -35.18
CA LYS A 81 -1.22 -0.49 -34.11
C LYS A 81 -2.54 -1.11 -33.70
N VAL A 82 -2.62 -2.43 -33.72
CA VAL A 82 -3.80 -3.17 -33.27
C VAL A 82 -3.37 -4.13 -32.16
N SER A 83 -3.98 -3.99 -31.00
CA SER A 83 -3.67 -4.81 -29.86
C SER A 83 -4.93 -5.35 -29.19
N TYR A 84 -4.88 -6.59 -28.77
CA TYR A 84 -5.92 -7.25 -28.01
C TYR A 84 -5.31 -8.24 -27.02
N VAL A 85 -5.96 -8.44 -25.89
CA VAL A 85 -5.51 -9.38 -24.86
C VAL A 85 -5.51 -10.79 -25.40
N GLY A 86 -4.40 -11.50 -25.27
CA GLY A 86 -4.23 -12.85 -25.80
C GLY A 86 -3.77 -12.93 -27.25
N TYR A 87 -3.41 -11.80 -27.87
CA TYR A 87 -2.90 -11.73 -29.24
C TYR A 87 -1.60 -10.94 -29.31
N GLU A 88 -0.78 -11.27 -30.31
CA GLU A 88 0.39 -10.48 -30.67
C GLU A 88 -0.04 -9.10 -31.17
N GLU A 89 0.69 -8.09 -30.77
CA GLU A 89 0.43 -6.75 -31.25
C GLU A 89 0.76 -6.63 -32.74
N TYR A 90 -0.22 -6.25 -33.56
CA TYR A 90 -0.02 -5.95 -34.96
C TYR A 90 0.42 -4.49 -35.13
N VAL A 91 1.53 -4.27 -35.82
CA VAL A 91 2.07 -2.95 -36.14
C VAL A 91 2.40 -2.88 -37.62
N SER A 92 1.84 -1.88 -38.33
CA SER A 92 2.11 -1.65 -39.74
C SER A 92 2.07 -0.16 -40.09
N ASN A 93 2.86 0.24 -41.09
CA ASN A 93 2.78 1.60 -41.64
C ASN A 93 1.72 1.63 -42.75
N VAL A 94 0.78 2.57 -42.65
CA VAL A 94 -0.36 2.70 -43.55
C VAL A 94 -0.35 4.08 -44.20
N LYS A 95 -0.35 4.15 -45.53
CA LYS A 95 -0.43 5.41 -46.28
C LYS A 95 -1.90 5.69 -46.59
N VAL A 96 -2.43 6.80 -46.05
CA VAL A 96 -3.81 7.23 -46.26
C VAL A 96 -3.79 8.36 -47.30
N GLY A 97 -4.42 8.16 -48.42
CA GLY A 97 -4.61 9.15 -49.51
C GLY A 97 -6.03 9.11 -50.11
N SER A 98 -6.82 8.14 -49.65
CA SER A 98 -8.23 7.92 -49.95
C SER A 98 -8.89 7.13 -48.82
N ASP A 99 -10.21 6.90 -48.87
CA ASP A 99 -10.85 5.96 -47.95
C ASP A 99 -10.19 4.59 -48.07
N LEU A 100 -9.77 4.02 -46.93
CA LEU A 100 -8.95 2.84 -46.86
C LEU A 100 -9.65 1.76 -46.06
N ALA A 101 -9.75 0.55 -46.62
CA ALA A 101 -10.21 -0.64 -45.91
C ALA A 101 -9.02 -1.59 -45.71
N LEU A 102 -8.76 -2.02 -44.48
CA LEU A 102 -7.67 -2.89 -44.13
C LEU A 102 -8.18 -4.12 -43.38
N ALA A 103 -7.73 -5.28 -43.80
CA ALA A 103 -7.90 -6.54 -43.06
C ALA A 103 -6.65 -6.76 -42.18
N VAL A 104 -6.84 -6.91 -40.92
CA VAL A 104 -5.77 -7.17 -39.94
C VAL A 104 -6.04 -8.55 -39.34
N GLN A 105 -5.04 -9.40 -39.37
CA GLN A 105 -5.10 -10.69 -38.70
C GLN A 105 -4.20 -10.67 -37.48
N LEU A 106 -4.79 -10.83 -36.31
CA LEU A 106 -4.08 -10.96 -35.07
C LEU A 106 -3.70 -12.42 -34.82
N THR A 107 -2.45 -12.67 -34.53
CA THR A 107 -1.97 -14.00 -34.17
C THR A 107 -2.27 -14.21 -32.68
N PRO A 108 -3.01 -15.29 -32.31
CA PRO A 108 -3.17 -15.63 -30.91
C PRO A 108 -1.79 -15.86 -30.28
N THR A 109 -1.54 -15.30 -29.12
CA THR A 109 -0.35 -15.62 -28.33
C THR A 109 -0.50 -17.06 -27.82
N SER A 110 -0.15 -18.04 -28.65
CA SER A 110 0.08 -19.38 -28.14
C SER A 110 1.43 -19.38 -27.41
N LEU A 111 1.54 -20.06 -26.27
CA LEU A 111 2.78 -20.30 -25.53
C LEU A 111 3.87 -21.02 -26.35
N ALA A 112 3.59 -21.35 -27.59
CA ALA A 112 4.43 -22.13 -28.45
C ALA A 112 5.49 -21.25 -29.14
N LEU A 113 6.74 -21.40 -28.71
CA LEU A 113 7.97 -21.20 -29.49
C LEU A 113 8.42 -19.78 -29.86
N GLN A 114 7.88 -18.71 -29.26
CA GLN A 114 8.48 -17.38 -29.34
C GLN A 114 9.28 -17.05 -28.07
N GLU A 115 10.10 -16.02 -28.13
CA GLU A 115 10.88 -15.51 -26.99
C GLU A 115 10.00 -15.40 -25.73
N VAL A 116 10.20 -16.32 -24.78
CA VAL A 116 9.40 -16.36 -23.55
C VAL A 116 9.83 -15.21 -22.64
N VAL A 117 9.00 -14.21 -22.49
CA VAL A 117 9.24 -13.06 -21.62
C VAL A 117 8.83 -13.39 -20.19
N VAL A 118 9.80 -13.59 -19.31
CA VAL A 118 9.59 -13.98 -17.90
C VAL A 118 9.91 -12.85 -16.93
N THR A 119 9.98 -11.61 -17.40
CA THR A 119 10.39 -10.47 -16.57
C THR A 119 9.41 -9.31 -16.69
N ALA A 120 9.47 -8.41 -15.70
CA ALA A 120 8.85 -7.11 -15.83
C ALA A 120 9.62 -6.30 -16.89
N ARG A 121 8.94 -5.89 -17.97
CA ARG A 121 9.56 -5.01 -18.98
C ARG A 121 9.35 -3.56 -18.58
N GLN A 122 10.44 -2.82 -18.48
CA GLN A 122 10.35 -1.38 -18.32
C GLN A 122 9.78 -0.75 -19.60
N ASN A 123 8.90 0.25 -19.45
CA ASN A 123 8.28 0.91 -20.58
C ASN A 123 9.32 1.74 -21.36
N ALA A 124 9.78 1.22 -22.48
CA ALA A 124 10.88 1.77 -23.27
C ALA A 124 10.57 3.12 -23.95
N SER A 125 9.29 3.43 -24.13
CA SER A 125 8.85 4.64 -24.84
C SER A 125 8.09 5.61 -23.92
N GLY A 126 7.92 5.24 -22.65
CA GLY A 126 7.22 6.05 -21.66
C GLY A 126 8.11 7.14 -21.07
N THR A 127 7.51 8.26 -20.72
CA THR A 127 8.18 9.34 -20.00
C THR A 127 8.31 9.00 -18.50
N SER A 128 7.37 8.22 -17.93
CA SER A 128 7.38 7.82 -16.52
C SER A 128 8.11 6.49 -16.30
N THR A 129 8.68 6.31 -15.10
CA THR A 129 9.31 5.04 -14.69
C THR A 129 8.25 4.02 -14.33
N SER A 130 7.87 3.20 -15.30
CA SER A 130 6.92 2.11 -15.11
C SER A 130 7.47 0.78 -15.63
N SER A 131 7.02 -0.31 -15.01
CA SER A 131 7.31 -1.69 -15.43
C SER A 131 6.00 -2.39 -15.76
N LYS A 132 5.91 -2.98 -16.94
CA LYS A 132 4.76 -3.79 -17.36
C LYS A 132 5.08 -5.28 -17.24
N ILE A 133 4.24 -6.00 -16.54
CA ILE A 133 4.31 -7.44 -16.33
C ILE A 133 3.14 -8.06 -17.08
N GLY A 134 3.41 -8.74 -18.18
CA GLY A 134 2.40 -9.39 -19.00
C GLY A 134 2.05 -10.79 -18.51
N ARG A 135 1.00 -11.38 -19.10
CA ARG A 135 0.48 -12.71 -18.74
C ARG A 135 1.56 -13.80 -18.79
N GLN A 136 2.42 -13.80 -19.79
CA GLN A 136 3.50 -14.79 -19.90
C GLN A 136 4.43 -14.77 -18.68
N ALA A 137 4.85 -13.58 -18.23
CA ALA A 137 5.69 -13.46 -17.04
C ALA A 137 4.99 -13.97 -15.78
N ILE A 138 3.68 -13.70 -15.64
CA ILE A 138 2.85 -14.17 -14.53
C ILE A 138 2.75 -15.71 -14.52
N ASP A 139 2.51 -16.32 -15.68
CA ASP A 139 2.39 -17.78 -15.81
C ASP A 139 3.71 -18.49 -15.53
N HIS A 140 4.83 -17.90 -15.92
CA HIS A 140 6.16 -18.46 -15.62
C HIS A 140 6.62 -18.23 -14.19
N LEU A 141 6.03 -17.29 -13.44
CA LEU A 141 6.34 -17.06 -12.02
C LEU A 141 5.59 -18.03 -11.10
N GLN A 142 4.51 -18.65 -11.56
CA GLN A 142 3.58 -19.45 -10.74
C GLN A 142 2.94 -18.66 -9.61
N ALA A 143 2.68 -17.40 -9.87
CA ALA A 143 2.04 -16.53 -8.92
C ALA A 143 0.68 -17.09 -8.47
N ALA A 144 0.40 -17.10 -7.18
CA ALA A 144 -0.91 -17.36 -6.61
C ALA A 144 -1.67 -16.06 -6.35
N SER A 145 -0.94 -14.94 -6.20
CA SER A 145 -1.50 -13.65 -5.88
C SER A 145 -0.70 -12.50 -6.54
N LEU A 146 -1.24 -11.29 -6.44
CA LEU A 146 -0.53 -10.09 -6.86
C LEU A 146 0.79 -9.89 -6.08
N ALA A 147 0.85 -10.33 -4.82
CA ALA A 147 2.08 -10.25 -4.03
C ALA A 147 3.26 -10.97 -4.70
N ASP A 148 3.01 -12.16 -5.25
CA ASP A 148 4.04 -12.92 -5.97
C ASP A 148 4.50 -12.19 -7.23
N ILE A 149 3.56 -11.57 -7.95
CA ILE A 149 3.85 -10.83 -9.19
C ILE A 149 4.80 -9.65 -8.92
N MET A 150 4.65 -9.00 -7.75
CA MET A 150 5.50 -7.87 -7.37
C MET A 150 6.98 -8.23 -7.21
N GLN A 151 7.33 -9.51 -7.01
CA GLN A 151 8.71 -9.99 -6.94
C GLN A 151 9.47 -9.87 -8.29
N LEU A 152 8.78 -9.62 -9.40
CA LEU A 152 9.42 -9.39 -10.71
C LEU A 152 10.03 -8.00 -10.84
N ILE A 153 9.73 -7.08 -9.92
CA ILE A 153 10.20 -5.70 -9.97
C ILE A 153 11.63 -5.60 -9.43
N PRO A 154 12.52 -4.81 -10.06
CA PRO A 154 13.86 -4.59 -9.55
C PRO A 154 13.86 -4.11 -8.09
N GLY A 155 14.75 -4.68 -7.26
CA GLY A 155 14.88 -4.32 -5.86
C GLY A 155 13.98 -5.08 -4.89
N GLN A 156 13.05 -5.90 -5.37
CA GLN A 156 12.24 -6.77 -4.51
C GLN A 156 13.00 -8.04 -4.12
N VAL A 157 12.79 -8.49 -2.88
CA VAL A 157 13.33 -9.76 -2.40
C VAL A 157 12.38 -10.88 -2.84
N ILE A 158 12.96 -11.92 -3.45
CA ILE A 158 12.22 -13.12 -3.86
C ILE A 158 12.00 -13.98 -2.62
N GLN A 159 10.73 -14.27 -2.36
CA GLN A 159 10.28 -15.13 -1.27
C GLN A 159 9.37 -16.22 -1.82
N ASN A 160 9.28 -17.34 -1.09
CA ASN A 160 8.24 -18.33 -1.40
C ASN A 160 6.86 -17.73 -1.26
N THR A 161 5.91 -18.22 -2.06
CA THR A 161 4.52 -17.82 -1.93
C THR A 161 4.01 -18.19 -0.55
N ASP A 162 3.81 -17.19 0.31
CA ASP A 162 3.18 -17.35 1.62
C ASP A 162 1.88 -16.56 1.66
N LEU A 163 0.76 -17.27 1.54
CA LEU A 163 -0.56 -16.66 1.68
C LEU A 163 -1.04 -16.59 3.13
N THR A 164 -0.30 -17.11 4.11
CA THR A 164 -0.67 -17.03 5.52
C THR A 164 -0.20 -15.76 6.21
N ALA A 165 0.75 -15.05 5.63
CA ALA A 165 1.18 -13.73 6.09
C ALA A 165 0.59 -12.63 5.21
N GLN A 166 0.01 -11.58 5.81
CA GLN A 166 -0.49 -10.42 5.08
C GLN A 166 0.64 -9.75 4.29
N GLN A 167 0.39 -9.47 3.02
CA GLN A 167 1.36 -8.88 2.11
C GLN A 167 0.88 -7.50 1.66
N ASN A 168 1.67 -6.48 1.96
CA ASN A 168 1.39 -5.10 1.60
C ASN A 168 2.31 -4.60 0.49
N LEU A 169 1.81 -3.67 -0.32
CA LEU A 169 2.59 -3.06 -1.37
C LEU A 169 3.68 -2.16 -0.79
N GLN A 170 4.92 -2.43 -1.16
CA GLN A 170 6.08 -1.63 -0.83
C GLN A 170 6.86 -1.31 -2.11
N LEU A 171 6.85 -0.04 -2.50
CA LEU A 171 7.59 0.44 -3.66
C LEU A 171 8.63 1.47 -3.20
N ARG A 172 9.93 1.18 -3.41
CA ARG A 172 11.07 2.04 -3.06
C ARG A 172 11.20 2.41 -1.57
N SER A 173 10.28 1.99 -0.72
CA SER A 173 10.36 2.15 0.72
C SER A 173 10.71 0.81 1.36
N LEU A 174 11.64 0.82 2.29
CA LEU A 174 12.09 -0.37 3.02
C LEU A 174 11.43 -0.51 4.40
N THR A 175 10.51 0.38 4.73
CA THR A 175 9.75 0.35 5.99
C THR A 175 8.37 -0.25 5.77
N ASN A 176 7.94 -1.07 6.73
CA ASN A 176 6.55 -1.55 6.81
C ASN A 176 5.63 -0.56 7.52
N ASN A 177 6.06 0.70 7.63
CA ASN A 177 5.27 1.68 8.34
C ASN A 177 4.04 2.11 7.52
N VAL A 178 3.10 2.67 8.24
CA VAL A 178 1.84 3.23 7.75
C VAL A 178 2.02 4.13 6.53
N THR A 179 3.10 4.89 6.46
CA THR A 179 3.35 5.85 5.39
C THR A 179 3.62 5.19 4.04
N SER A 180 4.24 4.01 4.00
CA SER A 180 4.58 3.32 2.75
C SER A 180 3.43 2.49 2.18
N ALA A 181 2.80 1.66 2.99
CA ALA A 181 1.68 0.81 2.58
C ALA A 181 0.41 1.63 2.35
N PHE A 182 0.10 2.56 3.26
CA PHE A 182 -1.03 3.48 3.13
C PHE A 182 -0.88 4.47 1.97
N GLY A 183 0.35 4.90 1.68
CA GLY A 183 0.69 5.79 0.57
C GLY A 183 0.79 5.13 -0.80
N SER A 184 0.57 3.82 -0.92
CA SER A 184 0.57 3.09 -2.19
C SER A 184 -0.86 2.93 -2.70
N SER A 185 -1.06 3.11 -4.02
CA SER A 185 -2.38 2.95 -4.66
C SER A 185 -2.40 1.72 -5.55
N ILE A 186 -3.46 0.93 -5.44
CA ILE A 186 -3.74 -0.21 -6.32
C ILE A 186 -5.04 0.08 -7.05
N VAL A 187 -4.99 0.07 -8.36
CA VAL A 187 -6.14 0.32 -9.24
C VAL A 187 -6.44 -0.96 -9.99
N VAL A 188 -7.65 -1.49 -9.86
CA VAL A 188 -8.07 -2.72 -10.53
C VAL A 188 -9.17 -2.37 -11.52
N ASP A 189 -8.91 -2.59 -12.82
CA ASP A 189 -9.78 -2.21 -13.93
C ASP A 189 -10.30 -0.76 -13.86
N GLY A 190 -9.43 0.16 -13.44
CA GLY A 190 -9.72 1.60 -13.38
C GLY A 190 -10.30 2.09 -12.06
N VAL A 191 -10.69 1.21 -11.12
CA VAL A 191 -11.21 1.57 -9.80
C VAL A 191 -10.11 1.40 -8.74
N PRO A 192 -9.78 2.43 -7.94
CA PRO A 192 -8.83 2.32 -6.86
C PRO A 192 -9.38 1.46 -5.71
N MET A 193 -8.55 0.60 -5.16
CA MET A 193 -8.83 -0.12 -3.91
C MET A 193 -8.56 0.83 -2.75
N SER A 194 -9.63 1.40 -2.19
CA SER A 194 -9.50 2.36 -1.09
C SER A 194 -9.05 1.69 0.20
N ASN A 195 -8.07 2.29 0.86
CA ASN A 195 -7.66 1.97 2.23
C ASN A 195 -8.07 3.05 3.25
N ASN A 196 -8.80 4.08 2.80
CA ASN A 196 -9.21 5.22 3.63
C ASN A 196 -10.37 4.87 4.59
N GLY A 197 -11.13 3.81 4.31
CA GLY A 197 -12.31 3.38 5.10
C GLY A 197 -12.00 2.46 6.27
N VAL A 198 -10.75 2.12 6.51
CA VAL A 198 -10.36 1.23 7.61
C VAL A 198 -10.34 2.02 8.92
N LEU A 199 -10.96 1.45 9.95
CA LEU A 199 -10.98 1.98 11.31
C LEU A 199 -10.35 0.97 12.27
N SER A 200 -9.53 1.46 13.19
CA SER A 200 -8.93 0.63 14.24
C SER A 200 -9.91 0.46 15.40
N ALA A 201 -9.87 -0.73 15.97
CA ALA A 201 -10.56 -1.06 17.22
C ALA A 201 -9.58 -0.90 18.38
N GLY A 202 -9.26 0.36 18.74
CA GLY A 202 -8.28 0.65 19.79
C GLY A 202 -6.82 0.38 19.36
N GLN A 203 -5.87 0.50 20.30
CA GLN A 203 -4.42 0.42 20.07
C GLN A 203 -3.91 -0.92 19.49
N PHE A 204 -4.78 -1.92 19.34
CA PHE A 204 -4.39 -3.31 19.09
C PHE A 204 -5.03 -3.95 17.86
N SER A 205 -5.74 -3.18 17.02
CA SER A 205 -6.17 -3.73 15.74
C SER A 205 -4.99 -3.72 14.75
N PRO A 206 -4.44 -4.89 14.39
CA PRO A 206 -3.30 -4.93 13.46
C PRO A 206 -3.68 -4.52 12.03
N THR A 207 -4.97 -4.29 11.77
CA THR A 207 -5.51 -4.08 10.42
C THR A 207 -5.66 -2.64 10.00
N ALA A 208 -5.65 -1.68 10.93
CA ALA A 208 -5.97 -0.28 10.63
C ALA A 208 -4.99 0.42 9.68
N PHE A 209 -3.73 -0.02 9.64
CA PHE A 209 -2.66 0.72 8.97
C PHE A 209 -1.88 -0.09 7.94
N THR A 210 -2.35 -1.26 7.58
CA THR A 210 -1.56 -2.20 6.78
C THR A 210 -1.71 -2.04 5.27
N GLY A 211 -2.50 -1.08 4.78
CA GLY A 211 -2.74 -0.91 3.34
C GLY A 211 -3.58 -2.05 2.75
N THR A 212 -3.59 -2.13 1.42
CA THR A 212 -4.32 -3.19 0.71
C THR A 212 -3.57 -4.51 0.76
N ASP A 213 -4.24 -5.58 1.18
CA ASP A 213 -3.68 -6.93 1.21
C ASP A 213 -3.61 -7.55 -0.18
N LEU A 214 -2.41 -7.68 -0.72
CA LEU A 214 -2.13 -8.21 -2.06
C LEU A 214 -2.52 -9.68 -2.24
N ARG A 215 -2.65 -10.46 -1.16
CA ARG A 215 -3.08 -11.86 -1.20
C ARG A 215 -4.51 -12.00 -1.72
N GLN A 216 -5.33 -10.97 -1.56
CA GLN A 216 -6.74 -10.96 -1.94
C GLN A 216 -6.95 -10.92 -3.46
N ILE A 217 -5.94 -10.48 -4.23
CA ILE A 217 -5.99 -10.41 -5.69
C ILE A 217 -5.34 -11.66 -6.27
N GLY A 218 -6.15 -12.59 -6.77
CA GLY A 218 -5.68 -13.83 -7.39
C GLY A 218 -4.96 -13.59 -8.72
N ALA A 219 -3.81 -14.23 -8.92
CA ALA A 219 -2.99 -14.04 -10.11
C ALA A 219 -3.64 -14.59 -11.39
N ASP A 220 -4.55 -15.55 -11.27
CA ASP A 220 -5.13 -16.24 -12.44
C ASP A 220 -6.16 -15.41 -13.22
N ASP A 221 -6.80 -14.41 -12.58
CA ASP A 221 -7.68 -13.44 -13.25
C ASP A 221 -6.93 -12.25 -13.88
N ILE A 222 -5.63 -12.11 -13.60
CA ILE A 222 -4.82 -10.98 -14.08
C ILE A 222 -4.32 -11.25 -15.50
N ASP A 223 -4.50 -10.29 -16.38
CA ASP A 223 -3.89 -10.27 -17.72
C ASP A 223 -2.52 -9.59 -17.70
N ASN A 224 -2.47 -8.38 -17.16
CA ASN A 224 -1.23 -7.64 -17.01
C ASN A 224 -1.27 -6.72 -15.78
N VAL A 225 -0.08 -6.38 -15.32
CA VAL A 225 0.13 -5.43 -14.21
C VAL A 225 1.10 -4.36 -14.68
N GLU A 226 0.73 -3.10 -14.50
CA GLU A 226 1.64 -1.98 -14.66
C GLU A 226 2.01 -1.43 -13.27
N VAL A 227 3.29 -1.31 -13.00
CA VAL A 227 3.81 -0.79 -11.73
C VAL A 227 4.56 0.50 -12.01
N VAL A 228 3.98 1.61 -11.58
CA VAL A 228 4.59 2.95 -11.69
C VAL A 228 5.28 3.26 -10.36
N ARG A 229 6.60 3.18 -10.37
CA ARG A 229 7.45 3.49 -9.20
C ARG A 229 7.81 4.97 -9.12
N GLY A 230 7.85 5.60 -10.28
CA GLY A 230 8.18 7.01 -10.44
C GLY A 230 7.00 7.96 -10.25
N ILE A 231 6.93 8.94 -11.13
CA ILE A 231 5.91 9.99 -11.14
C ILE A 231 4.77 9.52 -12.05
N PRO A 232 3.58 9.17 -11.51
CA PRO A 232 2.46 8.69 -12.31
C PRO A 232 1.78 9.82 -13.08
N SER A 233 0.95 9.47 -14.07
CA SER A 233 0.04 10.40 -14.74
C SER A 233 -0.84 11.15 -13.72
N ALA A 234 -1.20 12.41 -14.03
CA ALA A 234 -2.09 13.21 -13.19
C ALA A 234 -3.50 12.61 -13.04
N GLU A 235 -3.87 11.68 -13.92
CA GLU A 235 -5.09 10.89 -13.83
C GLU A 235 -5.18 10.09 -12.53
N TYR A 236 -4.04 9.72 -11.94
CA TYR A 236 -3.98 8.93 -10.69
C TYR A 236 -3.58 9.80 -9.51
N GLY A 237 -4.27 9.63 -8.40
CA GLY A 237 -4.03 10.39 -7.17
C GLY A 237 -4.15 9.52 -5.92
N ASP A 238 -4.20 10.18 -4.78
CA ASP A 238 -4.30 9.58 -3.45
C ASP A 238 -3.15 8.60 -3.16
N LEU A 239 -1.92 9.02 -3.48
CA LEU A 239 -0.71 8.22 -3.29
C LEU A 239 0.53 9.10 -3.03
N THR A 240 1.47 8.58 -2.26
CA THR A 240 2.80 9.16 -2.00
C THR A 240 3.93 8.24 -2.46
N SER A 241 3.73 6.92 -2.41
CA SER A 241 4.79 5.92 -2.69
C SER A 241 4.80 5.49 -4.16
N GLY A 242 3.77 4.80 -4.63
CA GLY A 242 3.69 4.33 -6.00
C GLY A 242 2.31 3.82 -6.38
N LEU A 243 2.17 3.39 -7.64
CA LEU A 243 0.92 2.96 -8.24
C LEU A 243 1.08 1.57 -8.87
N VAL A 244 0.11 0.70 -8.63
CA VAL A 244 -0.05 -0.57 -9.34
C VAL A 244 -1.38 -0.57 -10.04
N VAL A 245 -1.36 -0.72 -11.36
CA VAL A 245 -2.57 -0.85 -12.19
C VAL A 245 -2.69 -2.28 -12.63
N VAL A 246 -3.78 -2.92 -12.24
CA VAL A 246 -4.09 -4.32 -12.56
C VAL A 246 -5.19 -4.34 -13.61
N HIS A 247 -4.92 -5.00 -14.71
CA HIS A 247 -5.91 -5.31 -15.74
C HIS A 247 -6.28 -6.78 -15.65
N SER A 248 -7.55 -7.07 -15.44
CA SER A 248 -8.04 -8.43 -15.44
C SER A 248 -8.32 -8.94 -16.86
N LYS A 249 -8.34 -10.26 -17.01
CA LYS A 249 -8.63 -10.93 -18.27
C LYS A 249 -9.98 -10.47 -18.86
N ALA A 250 -10.00 -10.29 -20.16
CA ALA A 250 -11.17 -9.92 -20.93
C ALA A 250 -11.13 -10.63 -22.28
N GLY A 251 -12.25 -10.62 -23.03
CA GLY A 251 -12.29 -11.18 -24.37
C GLY A 251 -12.74 -12.64 -24.41
N VAL A 252 -12.70 -13.24 -25.61
CA VAL A 252 -13.03 -14.67 -25.85
C VAL A 252 -11.77 -15.49 -25.56
N THR A 253 -11.89 -16.46 -24.67
CA THR A 253 -10.79 -17.38 -24.30
C THR A 253 -11.32 -18.81 -24.24
N PRO A 254 -10.49 -19.83 -24.56
CA PRO A 254 -10.86 -21.22 -24.33
C PRO A 254 -11.12 -21.48 -22.84
N TRP A 255 -11.62 -22.66 -22.49
CA TRP A 255 -11.60 -23.08 -21.11
C TRP A 255 -10.16 -23.13 -20.60
N GLN A 256 -9.90 -22.44 -19.52
CA GLN A 256 -8.62 -22.43 -18.83
C GLN A 256 -8.81 -23.10 -17.47
N VAL A 257 -8.18 -24.25 -17.28
CA VAL A 257 -8.19 -24.99 -16.03
C VAL A 257 -6.76 -25.07 -15.52
N LYS A 258 -6.52 -24.70 -14.29
CA LYS A 258 -5.17 -24.70 -13.70
C LYS A 258 -5.22 -25.25 -12.29
N GLY A 259 -4.28 -26.11 -11.97
CA GLY A 259 -4.04 -26.63 -10.63
C GLY A 259 -2.58 -26.47 -10.26
N LYS A 260 -2.31 -25.89 -9.10
CA LYS A 260 -0.98 -25.71 -8.55
C LYS A 260 -0.94 -26.27 -7.12
N ILE A 261 -0.01 -27.15 -6.85
CA ILE A 261 0.12 -27.83 -5.57
C ILE A 261 1.57 -27.82 -5.12
N ASN A 262 1.80 -27.41 -3.89
CA ASN A 262 3.04 -27.59 -3.16
C ASN A 262 2.71 -27.93 -1.68
N PRO A 263 3.68 -28.24 -0.81
CA PRO A 263 3.40 -28.62 0.57
C PRO A 263 2.61 -27.56 1.36
N GLU A 264 2.81 -26.27 1.03
CA GLU A 264 2.24 -25.14 1.77
C GLU A 264 1.02 -24.52 1.07
N LEU A 265 0.74 -24.87 -0.21
CA LEU A 265 -0.27 -24.22 -1.04
C LEU A 265 -0.98 -25.20 -1.97
N GLN A 266 -2.29 -25.07 -2.04
CA GLN A 266 -3.16 -25.61 -3.09
C GLN A 266 -3.90 -24.45 -3.74
N ASN A 267 -3.79 -24.32 -5.06
CA ASN A 267 -4.47 -23.27 -5.83
C ASN A 267 -5.08 -23.87 -7.10
N TYR A 268 -6.35 -23.64 -7.31
CA TYR A 268 -7.12 -24.14 -8.44
C TYR A 268 -7.85 -22.98 -9.09
N SER A 269 -7.79 -22.91 -10.41
CA SER A 269 -8.54 -21.89 -11.15
C SER A 269 -9.24 -22.43 -12.38
N LEU A 270 -10.36 -21.79 -12.71
CA LEU A 270 -11.20 -22.10 -13.86
C LEU A 270 -11.65 -20.79 -14.52
N GLY A 271 -11.44 -20.64 -15.82
CA GLY A 271 -11.83 -19.46 -16.55
C GLY A 271 -12.32 -19.75 -17.96
N LYS A 272 -13.21 -18.90 -18.48
CA LYS A 272 -13.68 -18.91 -19.87
C LYS A 272 -14.14 -17.53 -20.32
N GLY A 273 -13.80 -17.18 -21.54
CA GLY A 273 -14.42 -16.08 -22.26
C GLY A 273 -15.24 -16.60 -23.45
N PHE A 274 -16.46 -16.13 -23.59
CA PHE A 274 -17.34 -16.55 -24.71
C PHE A 274 -18.16 -15.38 -25.22
N ARG A 275 -18.58 -15.48 -26.46
CA ARG A 275 -19.41 -14.48 -27.12
C ARG A 275 -20.84 -14.98 -27.27
N LEU A 276 -21.79 -14.13 -26.89
CA LEU A 276 -23.21 -14.34 -27.21
C LEU A 276 -23.63 -13.30 -28.24
N PRO A 277 -24.23 -13.75 -29.40
CA PRO A 277 -24.72 -12.82 -30.41
C PRO A 277 -25.67 -11.79 -29.80
N ARG A 278 -25.52 -10.51 -30.15
CA ARG A 278 -26.29 -9.36 -29.66
C ARG A 278 -26.12 -9.03 -28.16
N ALA A 279 -25.60 -9.95 -27.32
CA ALA A 279 -25.43 -9.74 -25.89
C ALA A 279 -24.01 -9.29 -25.47
N GLY A 280 -23.01 -9.48 -26.36
CA GLY A 280 -21.65 -9.07 -26.13
C GLY A 280 -20.70 -10.22 -25.73
N VAL A 281 -19.57 -9.87 -25.20
CA VAL A 281 -18.53 -10.81 -24.73
C VAL A 281 -18.62 -10.97 -23.24
N PHE A 282 -18.64 -12.21 -22.78
CA PHE A 282 -18.69 -12.56 -21.37
C PHE A 282 -17.40 -13.24 -20.94
N ASN A 283 -16.93 -12.92 -19.75
CA ASN A 283 -15.80 -13.57 -19.10
C ASN A 283 -16.23 -14.07 -17.74
N PHE A 284 -15.81 -15.26 -17.42
CA PHE A 284 -15.95 -15.87 -16.11
C PHE A 284 -14.57 -16.33 -15.65
N ASN A 285 -14.24 -16.08 -14.38
CA ASN A 285 -13.08 -16.63 -13.75
C ASN A 285 -13.39 -17.01 -12.30
N PHE A 286 -12.88 -18.14 -11.86
CA PHE A 286 -12.95 -18.64 -10.50
C PHE A 286 -11.55 -19.06 -10.05
N ASP A 287 -11.15 -18.68 -8.83
CA ASP A 287 -9.88 -19.03 -8.22
C ASP A 287 -10.13 -19.45 -6.76
N TYR A 288 -9.61 -20.61 -6.41
CA TYR A 288 -9.57 -21.11 -5.04
C TYR A 288 -8.12 -21.30 -4.62
N ALA A 289 -7.75 -20.78 -3.46
CA ALA A 289 -6.44 -21.00 -2.85
C ALA A 289 -6.59 -21.39 -1.39
N LYS A 290 -5.83 -22.41 -0.95
CA LYS A 290 -5.68 -22.80 0.43
C LYS A 290 -4.21 -22.92 0.76
N ALA A 291 -3.77 -22.23 1.82
CA ALA A 291 -2.38 -22.23 2.25
C ALA A 291 -2.26 -22.52 3.75
N TRP A 292 -1.09 -23.02 4.14
CA TRP A 292 -0.71 -23.32 5.52
C TRP A 292 0.66 -22.70 5.83
N GLY A 293 0.83 -22.18 7.03
CA GLY A 293 2.12 -21.64 7.49
C GLY A 293 3.17 -22.72 7.72
N ASP A 294 2.73 -23.88 8.24
CA ASP A 294 3.51 -25.11 8.33
C ASP A 294 2.62 -26.27 7.89
N PRO A 295 2.98 -27.01 6.84
CA PRO A 295 2.18 -28.12 6.35
C PRO A 295 2.09 -29.29 7.34
N ARG A 296 3.00 -29.37 8.33
CA ARG A 296 3.03 -30.41 9.35
C ARG A 296 2.04 -30.13 10.47
N GLN A 297 1.91 -28.88 10.91
CA GLN A 297 1.07 -28.51 12.06
C GLN A 297 -0.29 -27.93 11.65
N LYS A 298 -0.38 -27.26 10.52
CA LYS A 298 -1.62 -26.62 10.00
C LYS A 298 -2.31 -25.67 10.98
N THR A 299 -1.61 -25.20 12.01
CA THR A 299 -2.11 -24.28 13.04
C THR A 299 -2.40 -22.89 12.50
N ARG A 300 -1.74 -22.54 11.38
CA ARG A 300 -1.94 -21.30 10.69
C ARG A 300 -2.32 -21.55 9.24
N SER A 301 -3.47 -21.05 8.82
CA SER A 301 -3.95 -21.27 7.46
C SER A 301 -4.68 -20.05 6.88
N TYR A 302 -4.66 -19.98 5.56
CA TYR A 302 -5.39 -19.01 4.76
C TYR A 302 -6.22 -19.71 3.69
N GLY A 303 -7.44 -19.27 3.49
CA GLY A 303 -8.30 -19.74 2.40
C GLY A 303 -8.88 -18.56 1.63
N ARG A 304 -8.92 -18.65 0.30
CA ARG A 304 -9.45 -17.61 -0.58
C ARG A 304 -10.29 -18.24 -1.69
N TYR A 305 -11.45 -17.61 -1.97
CA TYR A 305 -12.29 -17.83 -3.12
C TYR A 305 -12.46 -16.51 -3.84
N ASN A 306 -12.01 -16.40 -5.08
CA ASN A 306 -12.27 -15.29 -5.97
C ASN A 306 -13.18 -15.73 -7.10
N MET A 307 -14.15 -14.91 -7.44
CA MET A 307 -15.01 -15.08 -8.59
C MET A 307 -15.14 -13.75 -9.32
N SER A 308 -14.97 -13.76 -10.63
CA SER A 308 -15.21 -12.60 -11.47
C SER A 308 -16.14 -12.94 -12.62
N LEU A 309 -17.05 -12.02 -12.92
CA LEU A 309 -17.95 -12.04 -14.06
C LEU A 309 -17.82 -10.73 -14.82
N GLY A 310 -17.41 -10.78 -16.07
CA GLY A 310 -17.26 -9.62 -16.93
C GLY A 310 -18.22 -9.69 -18.13
N ARG A 311 -18.70 -8.53 -18.55
CA ARG A 311 -19.46 -8.35 -19.78
C ARG A 311 -18.99 -7.12 -20.53
N GLY A 312 -18.42 -7.31 -21.72
CA GLY A 312 -18.11 -6.25 -22.68
C GLY A 312 -19.18 -6.15 -23.74
N TYR A 313 -19.70 -4.95 -23.99
CA TYR A 313 -20.77 -4.73 -24.96
C TYR A 313 -20.71 -3.33 -25.58
N ALA A 314 -21.34 -3.18 -26.73
CA ALA A 314 -21.49 -1.92 -27.40
C ALA A 314 -22.97 -1.50 -27.38
N PHE A 315 -23.27 -0.35 -26.78
CA PHE A 315 -24.62 0.23 -26.85
C PHE A 315 -24.91 0.80 -28.24
N THR A 316 -23.90 1.45 -28.83
CA THR A 316 -23.91 1.99 -30.16
C THR A 316 -22.55 1.80 -30.82
N ARG A 317 -22.40 2.16 -32.10
CA ARG A 317 -21.08 2.19 -32.79
C ARG A 317 -20.06 3.11 -32.14
N HIS A 318 -20.50 4.06 -31.32
CA HIS A 318 -19.65 5.06 -30.68
C HIS A 318 -19.56 4.88 -29.16
N TRP A 319 -20.39 4.02 -28.58
CA TRP A 319 -20.43 3.81 -27.13
C TRP A 319 -20.20 2.35 -26.77
N HIS A 320 -19.04 2.09 -26.20
CA HIS A 320 -18.63 0.76 -25.73
C HIS A 320 -18.54 0.79 -24.21
N ALA A 321 -18.93 -0.28 -23.56
CA ALA A 321 -18.86 -0.42 -22.13
C ALA A 321 -18.46 -1.84 -21.69
N GLU A 322 -17.86 -1.90 -20.52
CA GLU A 322 -17.52 -3.14 -19.84
C GLU A 322 -18.00 -3.07 -18.39
N THR A 323 -18.73 -4.09 -17.98
CA THR A 323 -19.18 -4.23 -16.59
C THR A 323 -18.55 -5.48 -15.99
N LYS A 324 -17.94 -5.36 -14.81
CA LYS A 324 -17.34 -6.47 -14.06
C LYS A 324 -17.91 -6.53 -12.66
N LEU A 325 -18.31 -7.72 -12.25
CA LEU A 325 -18.66 -8.04 -10.87
C LEU A 325 -17.59 -8.99 -10.33
N ARG A 326 -17.03 -8.64 -9.19
CA ARG A 326 -16.08 -9.48 -8.45
C ARG A 326 -16.59 -9.79 -7.08
N MET A 327 -16.35 -11.00 -6.64
CA MET A 327 -16.59 -11.49 -5.30
C MET A 327 -15.29 -12.06 -4.76
N LEU A 328 -14.90 -11.63 -3.57
CA LEU A 328 -13.83 -12.20 -2.77
C LEU A 328 -14.41 -12.75 -1.48
N TYR A 329 -14.08 -13.99 -1.14
CA TYR A 329 -14.21 -14.51 0.20
C TYR A 329 -12.85 -15.02 0.67
N ALA A 330 -12.33 -14.43 1.74
CA ALA A 330 -11.06 -14.82 2.33
C ALA A 330 -11.22 -15.11 3.83
N ARG A 331 -10.45 -16.09 4.33
CA ARG A 331 -10.44 -16.49 5.71
C ARG A 331 -9.02 -16.79 6.16
N ASP A 332 -8.56 -16.09 7.19
CA ASP A 332 -7.36 -16.42 7.95
C ASP A 332 -7.75 -17.17 9.24
N TRP A 333 -6.93 -18.12 9.62
CA TRP A 333 -7.03 -18.85 10.86
C TRP A 333 -5.63 -19.03 11.45
N SER A 334 -5.49 -18.76 12.75
CA SER A 334 -4.32 -19.13 13.53
C SER A 334 -4.79 -19.64 14.90
N GLY A 335 -4.41 -20.83 15.27
CA GLY A 335 -4.66 -21.45 16.58
C GLY A 335 -3.34 -21.81 17.26
N ASN A 336 -3.43 -22.40 18.43
CA ASN A 336 -2.27 -22.90 19.15
C ASN A 336 -1.64 -24.11 18.46
N ASP A 337 -0.36 -24.31 18.72
CA ASP A 337 0.37 -25.51 18.35
C ASP A 337 -0.24 -26.71 19.13
N PRO A 338 -0.65 -27.79 18.45
CA PRO A 338 -1.21 -28.97 19.13
C PRO A 338 -0.21 -29.65 20.07
N ASP A 339 1.09 -29.44 19.91
CA ASP A 339 2.14 -29.94 20.78
C ASP A 339 2.41 -29.05 22.01
N ALA A 340 1.83 -27.84 22.02
CA ALA A 340 1.85 -26.92 23.16
C ALA A 340 0.62 -27.14 24.05
N VAL A 341 0.65 -26.62 25.27
CA VAL A 341 -0.55 -26.56 26.11
C VAL A 341 -1.63 -25.74 25.39
N ASP A 342 -2.73 -26.43 25.01
CA ASP A 342 -3.86 -25.77 24.40
C ASP A 342 -4.63 -24.94 25.44
N ASP A 343 -4.46 -23.66 25.42
CA ASP A 343 -5.18 -22.69 26.26
C ASP A 343 -6.47 -22.16 25.58
N GLY A 344 -6.84 -22.72 24.41
CA GLY A 344 -7.99 -22.31 23.62
C GLY A 344 -7.82 -20.97 22.88
N SER A 345 -6.62 -20.38 22.88
CA SER A 345 -6.37 -19.12 22.17
C SER A 345 -6.40 -19.32 20.67
N TYR A 346 -7.04 -18.40 19.95
CA TYR A 346 -7.08 -18.39 18.49
C TYR A 346 -7.27 -16.98 17.93
N TRP A 347 -6.89 -16.85 16.70
CA TRP A 347 -7.16 -15.67 15.90
C TRP A 347 -7.81 -16.08 14.57
N LYS A 348 -8.89 -15.37 14.18
CA LYS A 348 -9.66 -15.68 12.98
C LYS A 348 -10.12 -14.40 12.33
N ASN A 349 -9.78 -14.23 11.03
CA ASN A 349 -10.33 -13.17 10.19
C ASN A 349 -11.17 -13.76 9.07
N LYS A 350 -12.21 -13.03 8.70
CA LYS A 350 -13.06 -13.32 7.56
C LYS A 350 -13.26 -12.02 6.78
N ASN A 351 -13.06 -12.07 5.47
CA ASN A 351 -13.33 -10.95 4.58
C ASN A 351 -14.22 -11.43 3.42
N LEU A 352 -15.37 -10.81 3.26
CA LEU A 352 -16.28 -10.98 2.12
C LEU A 352 -16.40 -9.61 1.43
N SER A 353 -16.07 -9.53 0.14
CA SER A 353 -16.12 -8.28 -0.62
C SER A 353 -16.80 -8.47 -1.96
N PHE A 354 -17.65 -7.53 -2.32
CA PHE A 354 -18.28 -7.42 -3.63
C PHE A 354 -17.84 -6.11 -4.26
N SER A 355 -17.33 -6.18 -5.49
CA SER A 355 -16.93 -5.01 -6.27
C SER A 355 -17.61 -5.03 -7.64
N LEU A 356 -18.36 -3.96 -7.94
CA LEU A 356 -18.96 -3.71 -9.24
C LEU A 356 -18.17 -2.57 -9.91
N THR A 357 -17.66 -2.84 -11.11
CA THR A 357 -16.97 -1.84 -11.95
C THR A 357 -17.71 -1.71 -13.27
N HIS A 358 -17.94 -0.49 -13.70
CA HIS A 358 -18.51 -0.17 -15.00
C HIS A 358 -17.67 0.88 -15.70
N ASN A 359 -17.00 0.48 -16.77
CA ASN A 359 -16.16 1.33 -17.61
C ASN A 359 -16.88 1.59 -18.92
N GLY A 360 -16.89 2.83 -19.37
CA GLY A 360 -17.43 3.17 -20.67
C GLY A 360 -16.55 4.14 -21.44
N ARG A 361 -16.66 4.07 -22.75
CA ARG A 361 -15.98 4.96 -23.68
C ARG A 361 -16.94 5.39 -24.75
N VAL A 362 -17.06 6.70 -24.94
CA VAL A 362 -17.89 7.33 -25.95
C VAL A 362 -17.01 8.11 -26.91
N SER A 363 -17.04 7.72 -28.19
CA SER A 363 -16.34 8.45 -29.25
C SER A 363 -17.24 9.58 -29.75
N VAL A 364 -16.95 10.80 -29.36
CA VAL A 364 -17.75 11.99 -29.71
C VAL A 364 -17.33 12.59 -31.07
N GLY A 365 -16.05 12.44 -31.42
CA GLY A 365 -15.52 12.83 -32.74
C GLY A 365 -15.39 14.35 -32.96
N LYS A 366 -15.61 15.18 -31.94
CA LYS A 366 -15.38 16.65 -32.03
C LYS A 366 -13.90 16.99 -31.80
N PRO A 367 -13.38 18.11 -32.30
CA PRO A 367 -11.95 18.45 -32.17
C PRO A 367 -11.44 18.51 -30.73
N LEU A 368 -12.20 19.11 -29.80
CA LEU A 368 -11.84 19.26 -28.37
C LEU A 368 -12.53 18.25 -27.46
N MET A 369 -13.30 17.30 -28.00
CA MET A 369 -13.96 16.24 -27.25
C MET A 369 -14.01 15.01 -28.14
N ARG A 370 -12.88 14.31 -28.26
CA ARG A 370 -12.80 13.14 -29.13
C ARG A 370 -13.31 11.86 -28.48
N THR A 371 -12.85 11.65 -27.25
CA THR A 371 -13.15 10.40 -26.54
C THR A 371 -13.41 10.70 -25.07
N LEU A 372 -14.67 10.59 -24.70
CA LEU A 372 -15.07 10.64 -23.29
C LEU A 372 -15.01 9.22 -22.73
N SER A 373 -14.19 9.02 -21.71
CA SER A 373 -14.13 7.77 -20.93
C SER A 373 -14.70 8.02 -19.54
N TYR A 374 -15.43 7.06 -19.00
CA TYR A 374 -15.90 7.11 -17.63
C TYR A 374 -15.71 5.78 -16.92
N THR A 375 -15.57 5.85 -15.60
CA THR A 375 -15.46 4.68 -14.72
C THR A 375 -16.36 4.89 -13.52
N LEU A 376 -17.21 3.92 -13.24
CA LEU A 376 -18.01 3.85 -12.02
C LEU A 376 -17.62 2.60 -11.23
N GLY A 377 -17.42 2.74 -9.95
CA GLY A 377 -17.03 1.66 -9.05
C GLY A 377 -17.82 1.68 -7.76
N LEU A 378 -18.22 0.52 -7.28
CA LEU A 378 -18.81 0.33 -5.95
C LEU A 378 -18.19 -0.92 -5.33
N THR A 379 -17.55 -0.75 -4.18
CA THR A 379 -17.04 -1.88 -3.39
C THR A 379 -17.71 -1.87 -2.02
N LEU A 380 -18.28 -3.01 -1.64
CA LEU A 380 -18.88 -3.26 -0.33
C LEU A 380 -18.18 -4.45 0.29
N SER A 381 -17.68 -4.29 1.51
CA SER A 381 -16.95 -5.34 2.20
C SER A 381 -17.49 -5.60 3.60
N GLN A 382 -17.35 -6.83 4.03
CA GLN A 382 -17.57 -7.30 5.39
C GLN A 382 -16.27 -7.94 5.88
N ALA A 383 -15.65 -7.30 6.85
CA ALA A 383 -14.43 -7.79 7.47
C ALA A 383 -14.67 -8.03 8.97
N ASP A 384 -14.65 -9.31 9.38
CA ASP A 384 -14.88 -9.72 10.75
C ASP A 384 -13.59 -10.33 11.32
N SER A 385 -13.16 -9.87 12.49
CA SER A 385 -12.01 -10.38 13.23
C SER A 385 -12.44 -10.87 14.61
N HIS A 386 -12.01 -12.07 14.97
CA HIS A 386 -12.18 -12.63 16.31
C HIS A 386 -10.80 -12.93 16.87
N ASN A 387 -10.47 -12.29 17.96
CA ASN A 387 -9.27 -12.55 18.74
C ASN A 387 -9.65 -13.17 20.07
N SER A 388 -9.24 -14.39 20.29
CA SER A 388 -9.46 -15.07 21.54
C SER A 388 -8.11 -15.34 22.21
N SER A 389 -7.96 -14.93 23.46
CA SER A 389 -6.75 -15.13 24.23
C SER A 389 -7.07 -15.62 25.63
N TYR A 390 -6.23 -16.52 26.13
CA TYR A 390 -6.32 -17.00 27.49
C TYR A 390 -5.80 -15.93 28.45
N VAL A 391 -6.65 -15.55 29.39
CA VAL A 391 -6.33 -14.60 30.45
C VAL A 391 -6.05 -15.39 31.72
N SER A 392 -4.77 -15.46 32.10
CA SER A 392 -4.35 -16.17 33.30
C SER A 392 -4.51 -15.31 34.55
N VAL A 393 -5.10 -15.91 35.59
CA VAL A 393 -5.19 -15.31 36.92
C VAL A 393 -4.17 -16.09 37.78
N SER A 394 -2.91 -15.65 37.80
CA SER A 394 -1.81 -16.36 38.48
C SER A 394 -1.59 -15.96 39.93
N SER A 395 -2.07 -14.80 40.38
CA SER A 395 -1.74 -14.27 41.72
C SER A 395 -2.93 -13.52 42.35
N GLY A 396 -4.11 -14.11 42.38
CA GLY A 396 -5.23 -13.55 43.12
C GLY A 396 -6.35 -12.98 42.25
N LEU A 397 -6.66 -11.71 42.38
CA LEU A 397 -7.85 -11.11 41.81
C LEU A 397 -7.49 -10.27 40.57
N LEU A 398 -8.07 -10.58 39.43
CA LEU A 398 -7.92 -9.81 38.23
C LEU A 398 -9.11 -8.85 38.07
N PRO A 399 -8.93 -7.52 38.15
CA PRO A 399 -10.05 -6.58 38.06
C PRO A 399 -10.67 -6.57 36.66
N ILE A 400 -12.00 -6.54 36.61
CA ILE A 400 -12.81 -6.43 35.39
C ILE A 400 -13.27 -4.97 35.25
N ILE A 401 -12.68 -4.22 34.32
CA ILE A 401 -12.95 -2.80 34.15
C ILE A 401 -13.61 -2.57 32.80
N THR A 402 -14.87 -2.14 32.78
CA THR A 402 -15.71 -1.94 31.59
C THR A 402 -16.36 -0.56 31.56
N ALA A 403 -16.01 0.35 32.48
CA ALA A 403 -16.58 1.68 32.58
C ALA A 403 -16.39 2.50 31.30
N LEU A 404 -17.43 3.16 30.81
CA LEU A 404 -17.47 3.96 29.56
C LEU A 404 -17.56 5.47 29.83
N LYS A 405 -17.63 5.89 31.09
CA LYS A 405 -17.71 7.30 31.51
C LYS A 405 -16.68 7.55 32.59
N THR A 406 -16.27 8.83 32.72
CA THR A 406 -15.40 9.25 33.81
C THR A 406 -16.08 9.07 35.15
N GLY A 407 -15.38 8.48 36.13
CA GLY A 407 -15.88 8.27 37.48
C GLY A 407 -15.11 7.18 38.25
N TYR A 408 -15.54 6.99 39.49
CA TYR A 408 -15.01 5.98 40.39
C TYR A 408 -15.94 4.77 40.38
N TYR A 409 -15.41 3.59 40.14
CA TYR A 409 -16.19 2.36 39.97
C TYR A 409 -15.64 1.25 40.87
N SER A 410 -16.50 0.72 41.74
CA SER A 410 -16.21 -0.56 42.37
C SER A 410 -16.23 -1.65 41.30
N VAL A 411 -15.13 -2.35 41.12
CA VAL A 411 -14.98 -3.32 40.05
C VAL A 411 -15.10 -4.74 40.54
N ASN A 412 -15.73 -5.57 39.74
CA ASN A 412 -15.69 -7.02 39.92
C ASN A 412 -14.31 -7.53 39.56
N TRP A 413 -13.96 -8.73 40.01
CA TRP A 413 -12.72 -9.40 39.67
C TRP A 413 -12.95 -10.85 39.28
N ALA A 414 -12.12 -11.32 38.36
CA ALA A 414 -12.05 -12.73 38.04
C ALA A 414 -11.15 -13.46 39.06
N THR A 415 -11.67 -14.54 39.60
CA THR A 415 -10.95 -15.45 40.53
C THR A 415 -10.36 -16.66 39.82
N GLN A 416 -10.78 -16.90 38.59
CA GLN A 416 -10.33 -18.02 37.75
C GLN A 416 -9.90 -17.46 36.37
N SER A 417 -8.91 -18.15 35.81
CA SER A 417 -8.47 -17.90 34.43
C SER A 417 -9.61 -18.15 33.46
N TYR A 418 -9.69 -17.39 32.39
CA TYR A 418 -10.76 -17.47 31.40
C TYR A 418 -10.25 -17.20 29.97
N LEU A 419 -11.00 -17.68 29.00
CA LEU A 419 -10.81 -17.33 27.60
C LEU A 419 -11.58 -16.06 27.28
N ALA A 420 -10.87 -15.02 26.86
CA ALA A 420 -11.43 -13.74 26.49
C ALA A 420 -11.51 -13.61 24.96
N THR A 421 -12.64 -13.17 24.42
CA THR A 421 -12.81 -12.98 22.97
C THR A 421 -13.23 -11.56 22.65
N GLY A 422 -12.37 -10.85 21.91
CA GLY A 422 -12.70 -9.57 21.29
C GLY A 422 -13.14 -9.78 19.85
N ILE A 423 -14.24 -9.12 19.47
CA ILE A 423 -14.84 -9.20 18.14
C ILE A 423 -14.77 -7.80 17.50
N THR A 424 -14.28 -7.73 16.27
CA THR A 424 -14.33 -6.51 15.45
C THR A 424 -15.13 -6.79 14.19
N GLU A 425 -16.22 -6.06 13.99
CA GLU A 425 -17.02 -6.09 12.77
C GLU A 425 -16.87 -4.81 11.99
N SER A 426 -16.26 -4.89 10.81
CA SER A 426 -16.05 -3.76 9.90
C SER A 426 -16.87 -3.94 8.62
N ARG A 427 -17.49 -2.86 8.17
CA ARG A 427 -18.32 -2.82 6.94
C ARG A 427 -17.87 -1.64 6.06
N PRO A 428 -16.64 -1.65 5.57
CA PRO A 428 -16.16 -0.58 4.71
C PRO A 428 -16.85 -0.59 3.36
N GLY A 429 -17.24 0.60 2.91
CA GLY A 429 -17.79 0.84 1.59
C GLY A 429 -17.00 1.90 0.85
N HIS A 430 -16.90 1.77 -0.45
CA HIS A 430 -16.20 2.71 -1.33
C HIS A 430 -16.98 2.88 -2.64
N PHE A 431 -17.36 4.09 -2.94
CA PHE A 431 -17.91 4.51 -4.23
C PHE A 431 -16.88 5.35 -4.97
N PHE A 432 -16.74 5.11 -6.27
CA PHE A 432 -15.81 5.81 -7.17
C PHE A 432 -16.52 6.18 -8.46
N ALA A 433 -16.33 7.42 -8.89
CA ALA A 433 -16.79 7.89 -10.20
C ALA A 433 -15.69 8.75 -10.85
N LYS A 434 -15.34 8.48 -12.09
CA LYS A 434 -14.35 9.22 -12.86
C LYS A 434 -14.86 9.50 -14.26
N ALA A 435 -14.58 10.69 -14.77
CA ALA A 435 -14.78 11.05 -16.17
C ALA A 435 -13.50 11.71 -16.72
N THR A 436 -13.09 11.29 -17.93
CA THR A 436 -11.89 11.80 -18.61
C THR A 436 -12.20 12.05 -20.06
N ASP A 437 -11.95 13.24 -20.53
CA ASP A 437 -11.90 13.55 -21.96
C ASP A 437 -10.45 13.54 -22.45
N ALA A 438 -10.24 12.95 -23.62
CA ALA A 438 -8.95 12.92 -24.28
C ALA A 438 -9.06 13.44 -25.71
N PHE A 439 -8.24 14.41 -26.08
CA PHE A 439 -8.15 14.97 -27.41
C PHE A 439 -6.71 15.18 -27.86
N PHE A 440 -6.51 15.34 -29.16
CA PHE A 440 -5.20 15.39 -29.78
C PHE A 440 -5.07 16.65 -30.65
N LEU A 441 -3.94 17.34 -30.53
CA LEU A 441 -3.54 18.41 -31.39
C LEU A 441 -2.22 18.07 -32.08
N LYS A 442 -2.10 18.39 -33.35
CA LYS A 442 -0.87 18.27 -34.14
C LYS A 442 -0.54 19.59 -34.75
N ALA A 443 0.65 20.12 -34.52
CA ALA A 443 1.18 21.33 -35.12
C ALA A 443 2.61 21.08 -35.62
N GLY A 444 2.79 21.03 -36.94
CA GLY A 444 4.09 20.70 -37.54
C GLY A 444 4.66 19.36 -37.07
N ASN A 445 5.85 19.40 -36.49
CA ASN A 445 6.56 18.24 -35.94
C ASN A 445 6.20 17.93 -34.49
N THR A 446 5.24 18.67 -33.91
CA THR A 446 4.80 18.43 -32.53
C THR A 446 3.45 17.72 -32.50
N ARG A 447 3.26 16.93 -31.46
CA ARG A 447 2.02 16.20 -31.15
C ARG A 447 1.73 16.35 -29.68
N GLN A 448 0.49 16.70 -29.39
CA GLN A 448 -0.01 16.88 -28.03
C GLN A 448 -1.22 16.00 -27.83
N GLN A 449 -1.24 15.31 -26.72
CA GLN A 449 -2.39 14.55 -26.24
C GLN A 449 -2.82 15.12 -24.90
N PHE A 450 -3.91 15.84 -24.92
CA PHE A 450 -4.50 16.39 -23.71
C PHE A 450 -5.45 15.36 -23.09
N LYS A 451 -5.38 15.27 -21.77
CA LYS A 451 -6.36 14.59 -20.94
C LYS A 451 -6.86 15.57 -19.89
N VAL A 452 -8.16 15.75 -19.80
CA VAL A 452 -8.80 16.55 -18.75
C VAL A 452 -9.87 15.69 -18.10
N GLY A 453 -9.89 15.66 -16.78
CA GLY A 453 -10.84 14.82 -16.09
C GLY A 453 -11.07 15.21 -14.65
N MET A 454 -12.05 14.53 -14.06
CA MET A 454 -12.39 14.64 -12.65
C MET A 454 -12.71 13.27 -12.08
N ASP A 455 -12.49 13.12 -10.79
CA ASP A 455 -12.96 11.96 -10.03
C ASP A 455 -13.56 12.36 -8.68
N TYR A 456 -14.47 11.53 -8.24
CA TYR A 456 -15.14 11.61 -6.95
C TYR A 456 -15.08 10.26 -6.26
N GLN A 457 -14.79 10.28 -4.96
CA GLN A 457 -14.78 9.11 -4.10
C GLN A 457 -15.58 9.39 -2.84
N TYR A 458 -16.36 8.42 -2.40
CA TYR A 458 -17.00 8.41 -1.11
C TYR A 458 -16.63 7.13 -0.37
N THR A 459 -16.06 7.26 0.82
CA THR A 459 -15.61 6.14 1.64
C THR A 459 -16.24 6.22 3.02
N TRP A 460 -16.78 5.11 3.49
CA TRP A 460 -17.46 5.00 4.79
C TRP A 460 -17.20 3.64 5.43
N ASN A 461 -17.58 3.52 6.71
CA ASN A 461 -17.60 2.25 7.43
C ASN A 461 -18.83 2.19 8.33
N SER A 462 -19.73 1.25 8.09
CA SER A 462 -20.98 1.07 8.82
C SER A 462 -20.95 -0.14 9.75
N GLY A 463 -19.77 -0.61 10.13
CA GLY A 463 -19.60 -1.76 11.00
C GLY A 463 -19.99 -1.48 12.45
N ARG A 464 -20.35 -2.52 13.19
CA ARG A 464 -20.56 -2.48 14.64
C ARG A 464 -19.26 -2.11 15.38
N GLY A 465 -18.09 -2.35 14.75
CA GLY A 465 -16.79 -2.07 15.33
C GLY A 465 -16.35 -3.10 16.36
N PHE A 466 -15.59 -2.65 17.37
CA PHE A 466 -15.06 -3.55 18.40
C PHE A 466 -16.05 -3.69 19.56
N TYR A 467 -16.18 -4.93 20.06
CA TYR A 467 -16.88 -5.27 21.28
C TYR A 467 -16.38 -6.60 21.88
N ASN A 468 -16.57 -6.80 23.17
CA ASN A 468 -16.29 -8.08 23.81
C ASN A 468 -17.42 -9.08 23.53
N ALA A 469 -17.07 -10.34 23.32
CA ALA A 469 -18.07 -11.40 23.21
C ALA A 469 -18.84 -11.59 24.53
N ASP A 470 -18.15 -11.34 25.65
CA ASP A 470 -18.66 -11.40 27.01
C ASP A 470 -18.05 -10.25 27.82
N ASP A 471 -18.86 -9.28 28.25
CA ASP A 471 -18.39 -8.14 29.03
C ASP A 471 -17.97 -8.51 30.46
N THR A 472 -18.40 -9.68 30.97
CA THR A 472 -17.91 -10.21 32.25
C THR A 472 -16.54 -10.87 32.13
N ARG A 473 -16.09 -11.14 30.89
CA ARG A 473 -14.79 -11.74 30.53
C ARG A 473 -14.13 -10.95 29.41
N PRO A 474 -13.83 -9.66 29.65
CA PRO A 474 -13.41 -8.76 28.58
C PRO A 474 -12.07 -9.18 27.99
N TYR A 475 -11.94 -8.99 26.69
CA TYR A 475 -10.68 -9.16 25.97
C TYR A 475 -9.66 -8.10 26.45
N ARG A 476 -8.52 -8.58 26.90
CA ARG A 476 -7.46 -7.80 27.49
C ARG A 476 -6.17 -7.89 26.67
N ALA A 477 -6.14 -7.27 25.53
CA ALA A 477 -4.86 -6.94 24.91
C ALA A 477 -4.44 -5.55 25.44
N ASN A 478 -3.58 -5.52 26.47
CA ASN A 478 -2.96 -4.30 27.03
C ASN A 478 -3.93 -3.14 27.35
N ASN A 479 -4.73 -3.29 28.41
CA ASN A 479 -5.62 -2.28 28.94
C ASN A 479 -7.00 -2.12 28.26
N ASN A 480 -7.81 -3.15 28.41
CA ASN A 480 -9.26 -3.04 28.38
C ASN A 480 -9.85 -2.50 27.07
N GLY A 481 -10.01 -3.40 26.08
CA GLY A 481 -10.77 -3.06 24.88
C GLY A 481 -12.14 -2.49 25.22
N ARG A 482 -12.37 -1.22 24.93
CA ARG A 482 -13.66 -0.57 25.03
C ARG A 482 -14.40 -0.66 23.69
N PRO A 483 -15.72 -0.82 23.68
CA PRO A 483 -16.47 -0.84 22.43
C PRO A 483 -16.33 0.49 21.67
N ARG A 484 -16.16 0.40 20.36
CA ARG A 484 -16.16 1.51 19.41
C ARG A 484 -17.05 1.14 18.24
N ALA A 485 -18.16 1.83 18.04
CA ALA A 485 -18.99 1.63 16.85
C ALA A 485 -18.42 2.38 15.65
N PHE A 486 -18.17 1.66 14.56
CA PHE A 486 -17.64 2.28 13.33
C PHE A 486 -18.73 3.05 12.57
N SER A 487 -20.00 2.67 12.77
CA SER A 487 -21.16 3.38 12.22
C SER A 487 -21.29 4.83 12.70
N ASP A 488 -20.68 5.16 13.84
CA ASP A 488 -20.73 6.51 14.42
C ASP A 488 -19.73 7.46 13.74
N VAL A 489 -18.82 6.93 12.93
CA VAL A 489 -17.81 7.70 12.20
C VAL A 489 -18.37 8.13 10.85
N PRO A 490 -18.47 9.45 10.58
CA PRO A 490 -18.97 9.94 9.30
C PRO A 490 -18.07 9.52 8.13
N GLY A 491 -18.69 9.21 6.99
CA GLY A 491 -17.93 8.95 5.76
C GLY A 491 -17.21 10.18 5.22
N ILE A 492 -16.22 9.98 4.38
CA ILE A 492 -15.40 11.03 3.77
C ILE A 492 -15.64 11.16 2.27
N HIS A 493 -15.77 12.39 1.81
CA HIS A 493 -15.92 12.79 0.42
C HIS A 493 -14.61 13.33 -0.11
N GLN A 494 -14.13 12.78 -1.23
CA GLN A 494 -12.93 13.26 -1.91
C GLN A 494 -13.26 13.63 -3.35
N PHE A 495 -12.84 14.81 -3.79
CA PHE A 495 -12.94 15.28 -5.16
C PHE A 495 -11.56 15.54 -5.72
N ALA A 496 -11.40 15.29 -7.00
CA ALA A 496 -10.21 15.70 -7.71
C ALA A 496 -10.52 16.13 -9.14
N ALA A 497 -9.72 17.07 -9.63
CA ALA A 497 -9.69 17.47 -11.02
C ALA A 497 -8.25 17.42 -11.52
N TYR A 498 -8.06 17.05 -12.78
CA TYR A 498 -6.73 16.96 -13.36
C TYR A 498 -6.73 17.35 -14.85
N ALA A 499 -5.57 17.84 -15.26
CA ALA A 499 -5.23 18.07 -16.64
C ALA A 499 -3.81 17.57 -16.92
N GLU A 500 -3.59 16.98 -18.08
CA GLU A 500 -2.30 16.44 -18.49
C GLU A 500 -2.11 16.64 -19.99
N ASP A 501 -0.92 17.07 -20.39
CA ASP A 501 -0.45 17.10 -21.78
C ASP A 501 0.72 16.12 -21.96
N ASN A 502 0.52 15.16 -22.86
CA ASN A 502 1.57 14.28 -23.35
C ASN A 502 2.09 14.83 -24.68
N PHE A 503 3.18 15.57 -24.59
CA PHE A 503 3.82 16.26 -25.70
C PHE A 503 4.92 15.42 -26.33
N THR A 504 4.96 15.34 -27.65
CA THR A 504 6.04 14.72 -28.41
C THR A 504 6.51 15.69 -29.49
N TRP A 505 7.79 15.99 -29.48
CA TRP A 505 8.43 16.84 -30.46
C TRP A 505 9.53 16.09 -31.21
N HIS A 506 9.36 15.95 -32.50
CA HIS A 506 10.40 15.41 -33.40
C HIS A 506 11.26 16.55 -33.91
N LEU A 507 12.42 16.77 -33.27
CA LEU A 507 13.38 17.76 -33.73
C LEU A 507 13.98 17.36 -35.10
N ASN A 508 14.27 16.05 -35.22
CA ASN A 508 14.69 15.40 -36.46
C ASN A 508 14.33 13.89 -36.39
N GLU A 509 14.84 13.07 -37.32
CA GLU A 509 14.56 11.62 -37.37
C GLU A 509 15.07 10.84 -36.12
N VAL A 510 16.07 11.36 -35.42
CA VAL A 510 16.73 10.70 -34.27
C VAL A 510 16.32 11.36 -32.96
N ASN A 511 16.38 12.69 -32.91
CA ASN A 511 16.17 13.45 -31.69
C ASN A 511 14.69 13.70 -31.47
N VAL A 512 14.15 13.06 -30.49
CA VAL A 512 12.73 13.16 -30.10
C VAL A 512 12.63 13.51 -28.62
N LEU A 513 12.01 14.66 -28.34
CA LEU A 513 11.64 15.05 -26.99
C LEU A 513 10.21 14.59 -26.71
N ARG A 514 10.02 13.89 -25.60
CA ARG A 514 8.72 13.53 -25.07
C ARG A 514 8.58 14.13 -23.69
N SER A 515 7.46 14.72 -23.38
CA SER A 515 7.13 15.20 -22.04
C SER A 515 5.73 14.78 -21.65
N GLN A 516 5.55 14.59 -20.36
CA GLN A 516 4.25 14.43 -19.72
C GLN A 516 4.17 15.52 -18.65
N LEU A 517 3.41 16.55 -18.91
CA LEU A 517 3.15 17.66 -18.00
C LEU A 517 1.73 17.50 -17.46
N GLY A 518 1.59 17.38 -16.16
CA GLY A 518 0.29 17.17 -15.54
C GLY A 518 0.12 18.00 -14.27
N MET A 519 -1.13 18.29 -13.95
CA MET A 519 -1.54 18.92 -12.71
C MET A 519 -2.78 18.25 -12.17
N ARG A 520 -2.78 17.94 -10.87
CA ARG A 520 -3.93 17.41 -10.17
C ARG A 520 -4.23 18.23 -8.93
N PHE A 521 -5.46 18.67 -8.80
CA PHE A 521 -6.03 19.24 -7.59
C PHE A 521 -6.84 18.16 -6.87
N THR A 522 -6.62 17.98 -5.58
CA THR A 522 -7.37 17.02 -4.75
C THR A 522 -7.86 17.72 -3.50
N THR A 523 -9.12 17.52 -3.15
CA THR A 523 -9.72 18.01 -1.91
C THR A 523 -10.47 16.91 -1.19
N LEU A 524 -10.37 16.90 0.14
CA LEU A 524 -11.10 16.03 1.05
C LEU A 524 -12.05 16.88 1.87
N GLN A 525 -13.31 16.45 2.06
CA GLN A 525 -14.34 17.13 2.86
C GLN A 525 -14.42 18.65 2.56
N PRO A 526 -14.60 19.07 1.29
CA PRO A 526 -14.40 20.47 0.86
C PRO A 526 -15.34 21.49 1.53
N PHE A 527 -16.41 21.05 2.17
CA PHE A 527 -17.46 21.89 2.77
C PHE A 527 -17.52 21.75 4.31
N GLY A 528 -16.46 21.29 4.94
CA GLY A 528 -16.44 21.07 6.39
C GLY A 528 -15.16 21.59 7.05
N ASP A 529 -15.14 21.52 8.37
CA ASP A 529 -14.00 21.92 9.22
C ASP A 529 -12.79 20.96 9.11
N LEU A 530 -12.98 19.81 8.43
CA LEU A 530 -11.92 18.84 8.12
C LEU A 530 -11.41 18.96 6.66
N ALA A 531 -11.68 20.09 6.01
CA ALA A 531 -11.29 20.28 4.61
C ALA A 531 -9.77 20.29 4.41
N THR A 532 -9.28 19.47 3.49
CA THR A 532 -7.89 19.46 3.08
C THR A 532 -7.76 19.67 1.56
N TYR A 533 -6.67 20.30 1.13
CA TYR A 533 -6.41 20.61 -0.27
C TYR A 533 -4.98 20.24 -0.63
N ALA A 534 -4.78 19.75 -1.85
CA ALA A 534 -3.46 19.53 -2.40
C ALA A 534 -3.42 19.82 -3.90
N LEU A 535 -2.36 20.48 -4.33
CA LEU A 535 -2.02 20.68 -5.74
C LEU A 535 -0.77 19.86 -6.04
N SER A 536 -0.84 19.03 -7.06
CA SER A 536 0.18 18.04 -7.41
C SER A 536 0.65 18.22 -8.86
N PRO A 537 1.55 19.19 -9.15
CA PRO A 537 2.20 19.33 -10.44
C PRO A 537 3.17 18.18 -10.69
N ARG A 538 3.27 17.73 -11.94
CA ARG A 538 4.09 16.60 -12.38
C ARG A 538 4.68 16.86 -13.74
N LEU A 539 5.97 16.58 -13.89
CA LEU A 539 6.69 16.66 -15.14
C LEU A 539 7.59 15.45 -15.30
N ASN A 540 7.38 14.70 -16.36
CA ASN A 540 8.29 13.66 -16.83
C ASN A 540 8.81 14.05 -18.22
N LEU A 541 10.10 13.83 -18.46
CA LEU A 541 10.78 14.12 -19.71
C LEU A 541 11.55 12.89 -20.19
N SER A 542 11.57 12.70 -21.51
CA SER A 542 12.42 11.72 -22.16
C SER A 542 12.97 12.32 -23.45
N PHE A 543 14.27 12.31 -23.61
CA PHE A 543 14.96 12.84 -24.78
C PHE A 543 15.82 11.76 -25.45
N ALA A 544 15.47 11.40 -26.67
CA ALA A 544 16.29 10.55 -27.50
C ALA A 544 17.48 11.38 -28.03
N VAL A 545 18.67 11.19 -27.44
CA VAL A 545 19.91 11.90 -27.82
C VAL A 545 20.48 11.31 -29.09
N THR A 546 20.49 9.97 -29.16
CA THR A 546 20.93 9.19 -30.31
C THR A 546 19.94 8.03 -30.55
N LYS A 547 20.16 7.26 -31.63
CA LYS A 547 19.34 6.04 -31.88
C LYS A 547 19.48 5.00 -30.77
N TRP A 548 20.57 5.05 -30.00
CA TRP A 548 20.88 4.06 -28.95
C TRP A 548 20.86 4.63 -27.53
N LEU A 549 20.71 5.97 -27.33
CA LEU A 549 20.74 6.61 -26.02
C LEU A 549 19.53 7.51 -25.82
N ASP A 550 18.72 7.20 -24.81
CA ASP A 550 17.65 8.07 -24.32
C ASP A 550 18.00 8.56 -22.89
N LEU A 551 17.82 9.85 -22.62
CA LEU A 551 17.89 10.43 -21.29
C LEU A 551 16.47 10.64 -20.75
N ARG A 552 16.28 10.33 -19.46
CA ARG A 552 14.99 10.53 -18.79
C ARG A 552 15.16 11.33 -17.52
N GLY A 553 14.16 12.12 -17.18
CA GLY A 553 14.10 12.84 -15.93
C GLY A 553 12.68 13.19 -15.56
N GLY A 554 12.46 13.42 -14.28
CA GLY A 554 11.14 13.82 -13.81
C GLY A 554 11.21 14.49 -12.45
N ILE A 555 10.25 15.37 -12.23
CA ILE A 555 9.97 15.99 -10.95
C ILE A 555 8.46 16.09 -10.75
N GLY A 556 7.98 15.76 -9.56
CA GLY A 556 6.54 15.83 -9.31
C GLY A 556 6.19 15.81 -7.83
N LEU A 557 5.01 16.33 -7.55
CA LEU A 557 4.37 16.25 -6.24
C LEU A 557 3.25 15.22 -6.30
N ASN A 558 3.25 14.32 -5.34
CA ASN A 558 2.16 13.40 -5.10
C ASN A 558 1.54 13.68 -3.74
N SER A 559 0.23 13.44 -3.59
CA SER A 559 -0.46 13.65 -2.33
C SER A 559 -1.33 12.47 -1.94
N LYS A 560 -1.38 12.18 -0.63
CA LYS A 560 -2.25 11.18 0.00
C LYS A 560 -3.15 11.87 1.01
N THR A 561 -4.45 11.65 0.92
CA THR A 561 -5.43 12.14 1.89
C THR A 561 -5.39 11.31 3.18
N PRO A 562 -5.71 11.91 4.34
CA PRO A 562 -5.89 11.14 5.57
C PRO A 562 -7.12 10.23 5.48
N GLY A 563 -7.03 9.04 6.09
CA GLY A 563 -8.14 8.11 6.21
C GLY A 563 -9.06 8.43 7.39
N LEU A 564 -10.17 7.68 7.50
CA LEU A 564 -11.16 7.83 8.57
C LEU A 564 -10.53 7.77 9.96
N ASP A 565 -9.65 6.82 10.21
CA ASP A 565 -9.05 6.62 11.53
C ASP A 565 -8.13 7.77 11.97
N TYR A 566 -7.57 8.52 11.02
CA TYR A 566 -6.75 9.69 11.30
C TYR A 566 -7.59 10.94 11.61
N LEU A 567 -8.70 11.10 10.88
CA LEU A 567 -9.60 12.25 11.04
C LEU A 567 -10.48 12.14 12.27
N TYR A 568 -10.87 10.93 12.63
CA TYR A 568 -11.79 10.61 13.72
C TYR A 568 -11.12 9.65 14.71
N PRO A 569 -10.18 10.12 15.54
CA PRO A 569 -9.52 9.29 16.53
C PRO A 569 -10.52 8.74 17.56
N ASP A 570 -10.22 7.57 18.13
CA ASP A 570 -11.04 6.98 19.17
C ASP A 570 -10.85 7.67 20.53
N LYS A 571 -11.83 7.53 21.42
CA LYS A 571 -11.75 7.96 22.83
C LYS A 571 -10.55 7.29 23.51
N LYS A 572 -9.99 7.97 24.49
CA LYS A 572 -8.97 7.39 25.37
C LYS A 572 -9.55 7.10 26.73
N TYR A 573 -9.18 5.94 27.24
CA TYR A 573 -9.56 5.47 28.56
C TYR A 573 -8.30 5.26 29.38
N ASP A 574 -8.24 5.82 30.59
CA ASP A 574 -7.21 5.53 31.57
C ASP A 574 -7.85 5.02 32.85
N ASP A 575 -7.43 3.83 33.28
CA ASP A 575 -7.99 3.16 34.43
C ASP A 575 -6.92 3.07 35.53
N ARG A 576 -7.12 3.75 36.64
CA ARG A 576 -6.19 3.80 37.78
C ARG A 576 -6.83 3.27 39.04
N VAL A 577 -6.05 2.52 39.82
CA VAL A 577 -6.48 2.08 41.13
C VAL A 577 -6.70 3.29 42.03
N ALA A 578 -7.92 3.50 42.45
CA ALA A 578 -8.31 4.52 43.40
C ALA A 578 -8.33 3.98 44.83
N ALA A 579 -8.76 2.75 45.02
CA ALA A 579 -8.71 2.06 46.31
C ALA A 579 -8.45 0.57 46.10
N ASN A 580 -7.58 -0.02 46.89
CA ASN A 580 -7.34 -1.46 46.93
C ASN A 580 -7.19 -1.89 48.39
N TYR A 581 -8.27 -2.40 48.95
CA TYR A 581 -8.30 -2.91 50.33
C TYR A 581 -8.81 -4.35 50.34
N MET A 582 -7.94 -5.28 50.70
CA MET A 582 -8.18 -6.73 50.60
C MET A 582 -7.90 -7.40 51.95
N PRO A 583 -8.70 -7.11 53.02
CA PRO A 583 -8.53 -7.77 54.29
C PRO A 583 -8.75 -9.26 54.17
N GLN A 584 -7.88 -10.05 54.79
CA GLN A 584 -7.98 -11.53 54.78
C GLN A 584 -9.09 -11.99 55.69
N ASP A 585 -9.26 -11.34 56.83
CA ASP A 585 -10.16 -11.73 57.93
C ASP A 585 -11.59 -11.22 57.73
N ASN A 586 -11.80 -10.32 56.79
CA ASN A 586 -13.11 -9.73 56.45
C ASN A 586 -13.37 -9.76 54.94
N PRO A 587 -13.84 -10.86 54.36
CA PRO A 587 -14.16 -10.90 52.92
C PRO A 587 -15.23 -9.90 52.49
N ALA A 588 -16.16 -9.54 53.35
CA ALA A 588 -17.18 -8.53 53.08
C ALA A 588 -16.61 -7.10 52.98
N GLY A 589 -15.49 -6.87 53.65
CA GLY A 589 -14.77 -5.57 53.61
C GLY A 589 -13.84 -5.40 52.40
N ARG A 590 -13.69 -6.39 51.52
CA ARG A 590 -12.85 -6.27 50.34
C ARG A 590 -13.38 -5.25 49.38
N LEU A 591 -12.54 -4.32 48.98
CA LEU A 591 -12.91 -3.21 48.09
C LEU A 591 -11.80 -2.94 47.08
N LEU A 592 -12.16 -2.97 45.79
CA LEU A 592 -11.30 -2.55 44.71
C LEU A 592 -12.05 -1.53 43.86
N VAL A 593 -11.55 -0.31 43.85
CA VAL A 593 -12.17 0.80 43.11
C VAL A 593 -11.17 1.35 42.11
N TYR A 594 -11.61 1.54 40.90
CA TYR A 594 -10.86 2.21 39.84
C TYR A 594 -11.48 3.57 39.52
N HIS A 595 -10.60 4.53 39.33
CA HIS A 595 -10.92 5.77 38.64
C HIS A 595 -10.71 5.57 37.17
N THR A 596 -11.79 5.57 36.40
CA THR A 596 -11.73 5.60 34.94
C THR A 596 -11.82 7.04 34.48
N GLN A 597 -10.81 7.53 33.77
CA GLN A 597 -10.84 8.80 33.04
C GLN A 597 -11.12 8.54 31.58
N VAL A 598 -12.17 9.18 31.04
CA VAL A 598 -12.49 9.16 29.62
C VAL A 598 -12.14 10.51 29.00
N TYR A 599 -11.42 10.50 27.92
CA TYR A 599 -11.09 11.68 27.14
C TYR A 599 -11.64 11.55 25.73
N GLU A 600 -12.53 12.46 25.35
CA GLU A 600 -13.08 12.58 24.01
C GLU A 600 -12.01 13.28 23.14
N VAL A 601 -11.33 12.51 22.28
CA VAL A 601 -10.32 13.07 21.39
C VAL A 601 -11.01 13.87 20.29
N GLU A 602 -10.66 15.13 20.16
CA GLU A 602 -11.23 15.99 19.12
C GLU A 602 -10.83 15.51 17.71
N LYS A 603 -11.68 15.78 16.73
CA LYS A 603 -11.37 15.56 15.31
C LYS A 603 -10.06 16.25 14.92
N SER A 604 -9.27 15.62 14.10
CA SER A 604 -7.95 16.14 13.67
C SER A 604 -8.09 17.24 12.61
N LYS A 605 -8.53 18.44 13.01
CA LYS A 605 -8.77 19.60 12.11
C LYS A 605 -7.51 20.14 11.45
N ASP A 606 -6.35 20.01 12.09
CA ASP A 606 -5.07 20.50 11.58
C ASP A 606 -4.38 19.54 10.63
N LEU A 607 -4.96 18.35 10.46
CA LEU A 607 -4.38 17.32 9.61
C LEU A 607 -4.49 17.73 8.13
N ARG A 608 -3.36 17.62 7.40
CA ARG A 608 -3.25 17.97 5.99
C ARG A 608 -2.92 16.74 5.16
N ASN A 609 -3.13 16.82 3.85
CA ASN A 609 -2.67 15.77 2.95
C ASN A 609 -1.16 15.58 3.08
N ALA A 610 -0.71 14.33 3.23
CA ALA A 610 0.71 14.01 3.14
C ALA A 610 1.18 14.22 1.69
N THR A 611 2.31 14.92 1.51
CA THR A 611 2.84 15.24 0.17
C THR A 611 4.24 14.70 0.00
N THR A 612 4.52 14.13 -1.18
CA THR A 612 5.83 13.60 -1.54
C THR A 612 6.36 14.31 -2.77
N THR A 613 7.55 14.89 -2.65
CA THR A 613 8.34 15.36 -3.81
C THR A 613 9.14 14.18 -4.34
N LYS A 614 8.97 13.86 -5.62
CA LYS A 614 9.73 12.84 -6.35
C LYS A 614 10.63 13.50 -7.36
N VAL A 615 11.89 13.06 -7.42
CA VAL A 615 12.88 13.47 -8.43
C VAL A 615 13.55 12.23 -8.98
N GLU A 616 13.66 12.15 -10.30
CA GLU A 616 14.24 11.02 -11.00
C GLU A 616 15.16 11.49 -12.14
N LEU A 617 16.26 10.76 -12.34
CA LEU A 617 17.15 10.87 -13.47
C LEU A 617 17.56 9.48 -13.96
N GLY A 618 17.45 9.23 -15.25
CA GLY A 618 17.76 7.93 -15.80
C GLY A 618 18.34 7.99 -17.21
N ILE A 619 18.99 6.91 -17.57
CA ILE A 619 19.53 6.65 -18.91
C ILE A 619 19.03 5.29 -19.40
N ASP A 620 18.64 5.25 -20.66
CA ASP A 620 18.29 4.03 -21.38
C ASP A 620 19.22 3.85 -22.57
N VAL A 621 19.94 2.74 -22.58
CA VAL A 621 20.87 2.38 -23.64
C VAL A 621 20.30 1.19 -24.42
N LYS A 622 20.07 1.40 -25.71
CA LYS A 622 19.61 0.37 -26.66
C LYS A 622 20.85 -0.22 -27.33
N LEU A 623 21.11 -1.48 -27.11
CA LEU A 623 22.24 -2.20 -27.65
C LEU A 623 21.83 -3.04 -28.88
N PRO A 624 22.76 -3.38 -29.77
CA PRO A 624 22.46 -4.26 -30.91
C PRO A 624 21.85 -5.60 -30.49
N GLY A 625 20.92 -6.16 -31.28
CA GLY A 625 20.28 -7.44 -30.99
C GLY A 625 19.14 -7.34 -29.97
N ASN A 626 18.43 -6.24 -29.93
CA ASN A 626 17.26 -6.00 -29.05
C ASN A 626 17.59 -5.97 -27.54
N ARG A 627 18.85 -5.76 -27.22
CA ARG A 627 19.35 -5.64 -25.83
C ARG A 627 19.13 -4.25 -25.28
N ARG A 628 18.95 -4.15 -23.98
CA ARG A 628 18.71 -2.86 -23.33
C ARG A 628 19.27 -2.81 -21.93
N LEU A 629 19.91 -1.70 -21.61
CA LEU A 629 20.30 -1.33 -20.24
C LEU A 629 19.54 -0.07 -19.83
N SER A 630 18.90 -0.11 -18.69
CA SER A 630 18.26 1.05 -18.05
C SER A 630 18.87 1.25 -16.67
N ILE A 631 19.29 2.46 -16.36
CA ILE A 631 19.76 2.86 -15.03
C ILE A 631 18.99 4.10 -14.61
N LEU A 632 18.50 4.11 -13.39
CA LEU A 632 17.70 5.18 -12.84
C LEU A 632 18.13 5.50 -11.40
N ALA A 633 18.39 6.77 -11.11
CA ALA A 633 18.55 7.29 -9.76
C ALA A 633 17.29 8.05 -9.34
N TYR A 634 16.88 7.91 -8.06
CA TYR A 634 15.68 8.57 -7.56
C TYR A 634 15.87 9.10 -6.14
N ARG A 635 15.06 10.11 -5.81
CA ARG A 635 14.90 10.64 -4.45
C ARG A 635 13.45 11.07 -4.24
N ASP A 636 12.79 10.42 -3.28
CA ASP A 636 11.43 10.71 -2.85
C ASP A 636 11.48 11.28 -1.43
N ARG A 637 10.85 12.44 -1.17
CA ARG A 637 10.81 13.06 0.15
C ARG A 637 9.38 13.41 0.53
N THR A 638 8.94 12.87 1.68
CA THR A 638 7.65 13.16 2.31
C THR A 638 7.91 13.89 3.62
N PRO A 639 7.86 15.24 3.68
CA PRO A 639 8.21 16.00 4.88
C PRO A 639 7.09 16.05 5.90
N ASN A 640 5.86 15.74 5.54
CA ASN A 640 4.63 15.89 6.31
C ASN A 640 3.80 14.60 6.31
N GLY A 641 4.45 13.45 6.41
CA GLY A 641 3.79 12.16 6.55
C GLY A 641 3.02 12.05 7.87
N PHE A 642 2.04 11.15 7.90
CA PHE A 642 1.24 10.91 9.08
C PHE A 642 2.07 10.21 10.15
N GLY A 643 1.94 10.66 11.40
CA GLY A 643 2.63 10.12 12.55
C GLY A 643 1.95 10.53 13.85
N ALA A 644 2.28 9.85 14.95
CA ALA A 644 1.71 10.18 16.25
C ALA A 644 2.11 11.61 16.68
N ASP A 645 1.13 12.34 17.18
CA ASP A 645 1.33 13.64 17.85
C ASP A 645 1.74 13.44 19.32
N THR A 646 2.34 14.45 19.90
CA THR A 646 2.74 14.50 21.32
C THR A 646 1.85 15.40 22.16
N GLU A 647 0.60 15.57 21.74
CA GLU A 647 -0.40 16.32 22.51
C GLU A 647 -0.78 15.55 23.78
N TYR A 648 -0.82 16.26 24.91
CA TYR A 648 -1.18 15.71 26.22
C TYR A 648 -2.46 16.35 26.74
N PHE A 649 -3.18 15.57 27.56
CA PHE A 649 -4.13 16.10 28.52
C PHE A 649 -3.75 15.67 29.94
N THR A 650 -4.19 16.40 30.93
CA THR A 650 -3.94 16.09 32.33
C THR A 650 -5.27 15.96 33.09
N TYR A 651 -5.24 15.12 34.12
CA TYR A 651 -6.35 15.00 35.04
C TYR A 651 -5.85 14.54 36.40
N ARG A 652 -6.67 14.73 37.47
CA ARG A 652 -6.35 14.24 38.79
C ARG A 652 -7.07 12.94 39.10
N SER A 653 -6.34 12.00 39.67
CA SER A 653 -6.86 10.72 40.16
C SER A 653 -6.61 10.62 41.66
N ASN A 654 -7.68 10.57 42.43
CA ASN A 654 -7.59 10.44 43.88
C ASN A 654 -7.38 8.98 44.30
N VAL A 655 -6.55 8.81 45.32
CA VAL A 655 -6.24 7.51 45.93
C VAL A 655 -6.68 7.53 47.38
N TYR A 656 -7.36 6.47 47.79
CA TYR A 656 -7.93 6.29 49.13
C TYR A 656 -7.27 5.09 49.81
N THR A 657 -6.93 5.25 51.08
CA THR A 657 -6.25 4.22 51.91
C THR A 657 -6.94 4.11 53.25
N THR A 658 -6.62 3.08 54.03
CA THR A 658 -7.11 2.96 55.42
C THR A 658 -6.66 4.07 56.33
N ALA A 659 -5.58 4.77 56.00
CA ALA A 659 -5.13 5.97 56.72
C ALA A 659 -5.96 7.20 56.36
N SER A 660 -6.58 7.26 55.18
CA SER A 660 -7.46 8.36 54.78
C SER A 660 -8.42 7.92 53.67
N GLY A 661 -9.68 8.19 53.81
CA GLY A 661 -10.72 8.00 52.82
C GLY A 661 -11.30 6.61 52.74
N LEU A 662 -10.79 5.57 53.44
CA LEU A 662 -11.45 4.28 53.57
C LEU A 662 -11.97 4.08 55.00
N ILE A 663 -13.26 3.91 55.11
CA ILE A 663 -13.94 3.63 56.36
C ILE A 663 -14.27 2.13 56.41
N ALA A 664 -13.44 1.36 57.12
CA ALA A 664 -13.61 -0.07 57.29
C ALA A 664 -14.48 -0.38 58.51
N THR A 665 -15.57 -1.09 58.34
CA THR A 665 -16.45 -1.57 59.41
C THR A 665 -16.04 -2.98 59.82
N PRO A 666 -15.82 -3.29 61.10
CA PRO A 666 -15.50 -4.63 61.54
C PRO A 666 -16.59 -5.62 61.15
N GLY A 667 -16.22 -6.66 60.39
CA GLY A 667 -17.14 -7.67 59.87
C GLY A 667 -18.13 -7.15 58.80
N GLY A 668 -18.08 -5.86 58.41
CA GLY A 668 -18.93 -5.23 57.40
C GLY A 668 -18.20 -4.79 56.14
N ALA A 669 -18.94 -4.09 55.27
CA ALA A 669 -18.41 -3.52 54.06
C ALA A 669 -17.50 -2.31 54.32
N THR A 670 -16.48 -2.10 53.47
CA THR A 670 -15.67 -0.88 53.45
C THR A 670 -16.32 0.17 52.56
N VAL A 671 -16.40 1.42 53.00
CA VAL A 671 -16.96 2.54 52.25
C VAL A 671 -15.86 3.58 51.96
N ILE A 672 -15.98 4.28 50.84
CA ILE A 672 -15.08 5.37 50.46
C ILE A 672 -15.70 6.72 50.87
N ASP A 673 -14.94 7.48 51.59
CA ASP A 673 -15.17 8.91 51.79
C ASP A 673 -14.41 9.68 50.69
N TYR A 674 -15.14 10.06 49.64
CA TYR A 674 -14.59 10.71 48.48
C TYR A 674 -14.05 12.12 48.77
N ASP A 675 -14.41 12.75 49.85
CA ASP A 675 -13.97 14.12 50.24
C ASP A 675 -12.59 14.10 50.88
N ASN A 676 -12.13 12.96 51.40
CA ASN A 676 -10.87 12.83 52.14
C ASN A 676 -9.88 11.87 51.46
N PRO A 677 -9.40 12.13 50.23
CA PRO A 677 -8.40 11.28 49.60
C PRO A 677 -7.08 11.27 50.34
N ALA A 678 -6.41 10.17 50.42
CA ALA A 678 -5.05 10.07 50.97
C ALA A 678 -4.03 10.87 50.11
N ARG A 679 -4.26 10.93 48.80
CA ARG A 679 -3.54 11.76 47.88
C ARG A 679 -4.31 11.96 46.57
N SER A 680 -3.91 12.98 45.82
CA SER A 680 -4.45 13.27 44.47
C SER A 680 -3.32 13.31 43.45
N ASP A 681 -3.21 12.25 42.65
CA ASP A 681 -2.17 12.11 41.67
C ASP A 681 -2.52 12.84 40.38
N LEU A 682 -1.59 13.65 39.88
CA LEU A 682 -1.71 14.23 38.54
C LEU A 682 -1.18 13.29 37.49
N VAL A 683 -2.01 13.05 36.48
CA VAL A 683 -1.72 12.11 35.40
C VAL A 683 -1.58 12.83 34.08
N PHE A 684 -0.55 12.51 33.33
CA PHE A 684 -0.35 12.95 31.95
C PHE A 684 -0.69 11.82 30.99
N MET A 685 -1.61 12.05 30.09
CA MET A 685 -2.01 11.12 29.05
C MET A 685 -1.83 11.73 27.66
N THR A 686 -1.39 10.91 26.69
CA THR A 686 -1.35 11.33 25.29
C THR A 686 -2.72 11.17 24.66
N THR A 687 -3.14 12.15 23.87
CA THR A 687 -4.40 12.09 23.12
C THR A 687 -4.37 10.97 22.05
N GLY A 688 -3.18 10.62 21.58
CA GLY A 688 -3.01 9.63 20.49
C GLY A 688 -3.49 10.14 19.14
N LYS A 689 -3.72 11.43 19.00
CA LYS A 689 -3.98 12.08 17.71
C LYS A 689 -2.88 11.76 16.70
N ILE A 690 -3.25 11.71 15.44
CA ILE A 690 -2.31 11.65 14.33
C ILE A 690 -2.15 13.05 13.76
N GLY A 691 -0.89 13.45 13.56
CA GLY A 691 -0.51 14.71 12.94
C GLY A 691 0.36 14.49 11.70
N ASN A 692 0.75 15.57 11.03
CA ASN A 692 1.72 15.55 9.93
C ASN A 692 3.16 15.65 10.47
N THR A 693 3.54 14.72 11.32
CA THR A 693 4.75 14.78 12.19
C THR A 693 5.91 13.92 11.69
N ASN A 694 5.68 13.11 10.65
CA ASN A 694 6.68 12.16 10.17
C ASN A 694 7.35 12.62 8.88
N THR A 695 8.66 12.56 8.82
CA THR A 695 9.43 12.78 7.58
C THR A 695 10.06 11.48 7.12
N THR A 696 9.84 11.15 5.84
CA THR A 696 10.45 9.98 5.20
C THR A 696 11.20 10.41 3.95
N VAL A 697 12.42 9.91 3.78
CA VAL A 697 13.24 10.08 2.59
C VAL A 697 13.63 8.71 2.05
N ASN A 698 13.21 8.41 0.83
CA ASN A 698 13.64 7.25 0.06
C ASN A 698 14.58 7.72 -1.07
N ARG A 699 15.70 7.03 -1.25
CA ARG A 699 16.63 7.29 -2.35
C ARG A 699 17.29 6.01 -2.79
N GLY A 700 17.68 5.95 -4.05
CA GLY A 700 18.33 4.75 -4.55
C GLY A 700 18.70 4.84 -6.02
N VAL A 701 19.27 3.72 -6.49
CA VAL A 701 19.58 3.48 -7.89
C VAL A 701 19.01 2.13 -8.27
N GLU A 702 18.24 2.11 -9.35
CA GLU A 702 17.68 0.90 -9.95
C GLU A 702 18.34 0.66 -11.30
N PHE A 703 18.59 -0.59 -11.63
CA PHE A 703 19.05 -0.97 -12.96
C PHE A 703 18.34 -2.21 -13.46
N ASP A 704 18.17 -2.27 -14.76
CA ASP A 704 17.53 -3.36 -15.49
C ASP A 704 18.31 -3.58 -16.78
N PHE A 705 18.86 -4.78 -16.95
CA PHE A 705 19.67 -5.15 -18.10
C PHE A 705 19.07 -6.37 -18.80
N ASP A 706 18.38 -6.15 -19.90
CA ASP A 706 17.93 -7.17 -20.82
C ASP A 706 19.07 -7.45 -21.82
N LEU A 707 19.75 -8.57 -21.61
CA LEU A 707 20.85 -9.03 -22.47
C LEU A 707 20.35 -9.74 -23.75
N GLY A 708 19.02 -9.91 -23.85
CA GLY A 708 18.41 -10.62 -24.97
C GLY A 708 18.73 -12.12 -25.00
N GLU A 709 18.46 -12.75 -26.11
CA GLU A 709 18.67 -14.17 -26.31
C GLU A 709 20.10 -14.48 -26.77
N ILE A 710 20.76 -15.37 -26.06
CA ILE A 710 21.99 -16.03 -26.51
C ILE A 710 21.57 -17.14 -27.48
N ARG A 711 21.56 -16.83 -28.78
CA ARG A 711 21.01 -17.69 -29.85
C ARG A 711 21.49 -19.15 -29.83
N PRO A 712 22.79 -19.47 -29.67
CA PRO A 712 23.25 -20.86 -29.65
C PRO A 712 22.65 -21.71 -28.54
N LEU A 713 22.38 -21.06 -27.36
CA LEU A 713 21.81 -21.70 -26.18
C LEU A 713 20.29 -21.51 -26.10
N ARG A 714 19.69 -20.71 -26.97
CA ARG A 714 18.30 -20.28 -26.91
C ARG A 714 17.89 -19.82 -25.50
N THR A 715 18.78 -19.07 -24.87
CA THR A 715 18.67 -18.63 -23.50
C THR A 715 18.59 -17.12 -23.44
N SER A 716 17.47 -16.61 -22.96
CA SER A 716 17.30 -15.18 -22.64
C SER A 716 17.86 -14.90 -21.24
N VAL A 717 18.60 -13.81 -21.13
CA VAL A 717 19.31 -13.43 -19.90
C VAL A 717 18.87 -12.06 -19.44
N TYR A 718 18.37 -11.98 -18.20
CA TYR A 718 17.95 -10.75 -17.55
C TYR A 718 18.70 -10.55 -16.24
N PHE A 719 19.27 -9.37 -16.07
CA PHE A 719 19.97 -8.99 -14.85
C PHE A 719 19.41 -7.68 -14.33
N SER A 720 18.85 -7.69 -13.14
CA SER A 720 18.27 -6.50 -12.53
C SER A 720 18.71 -6.33 -11.09
N GLY A 721 18.60 -5.12 -10.56
CA GLY A 721 18.88 -4.88 -9.16
C GLY A 721 18.54 -3.47 -8.73
N ALA A 722 18.66 -3.26 -7.42
CA ALA A 722 18.49 -1.94 -6.83
C ALA A 722 19.31 -1.78 -5.56
N TYR A 723 19.87 -0.61 -5.39
CA TYR A 723 20.28 -0.06 -4.11
C TYR A 723 19.22 0.90 -3.63
N SER A 724 18.66 0.67 -2.43
CA SER A 724 17.63 1.49 -1.84
C SER A 724 17.99 1.87 -0.40
N GLU A 725 17.75 3.12 -0.04
CA GLU A 725 17.89 3.62 1.32
C GLU A 725 16.60 4.36 1.72
N THR A 726 16.05 4.03 2.89
CA THR A 726 14.92 4.73 3.52
C THR A 726 15.40 5.30 4.85
N LYS A 727 15.19 6.59 5.06
CA LYS A 727 15.38 7.25 6.35
C LYS A 727 14.06 7.88 6.80
N THR A 728 13.66 7.61 8.06
CA THR A 728 12.42 8.17 8.61
C THR A 728 12.66 8.72 10.01
N TRP A 729 12.01 9.82 10.36
CA TRP A 729 12.07 10.44 11.68
C TRP A 729 10.81 11.25 11.98
N ASN A 730 10.51 11.38 13.25
CA ASN A 730 9.46 12.28 13.72
C ASN A 730 10.03 13.69 13.92
N THR A 731 9.30 14.71 13.52
CA THR A 731 9.73 16.12 13.58
C THR A 731 9.38 16.80 14.89
N LEU A 732 8.58 16.16 15.74
CA LEU A 732 8.19 16.69 17.05
C LEU A 732 9.28 16.45 18.10
N TYR A 733 9.25 17.24 19.16
CA TYR A 733 10.05 17.01 20.34
C TYR A 733 9.73 15.64 20.97
N LYS A 734 10.73 15.00 21.56
CA LYS A 734 10.49 13.86 22.44
C LYS A 734 10.01 14.34 23.79
N SER A 735 9.06 13.63 24.39
CA SER A 735 8.78 13.83 25.80
C SER A 735 8.89 12.52 26.57
N LYS A 736 9.37 12.61 27.80
CA LYS A 736 9.53 11.48 28.72
C LYS A 736 9.10 11.86 30.12
N SER A 737 8.64 10.88 30.88
CA SER A 737 8.49 11.03 32.33
C SER A 737 9.85 11.17 32.99
N VAL A 738 9.87 11.76 34.13
CA VAL A 738 11.06 11.75 35.01
C VAL A 738 11.35 10.28 35.35
N PRO A 739 12.61 9.80 35.23
CA PRO A 739 12.95 8.43 35.57
C PRO A 739 12.66 8.14 37.05
N SER A 740 12.09 6.95 37.32
CA SER A 740 11.67 6.55 38.66
C SER A 740 12.78 6.60 39.72
N ALA A 741 14.03 6.40 39.29
CA ALA A 741 15.20 6.51 40.18
C ALA A 741 15.38 7.89 40.83
N TYR A 742 14.80 8.94 40.23
CA TYR A 742 14.89 10.33 40.75
C TYR A 742 13.58 10.81 41.37
N LEU A 743 12.61 9.93 41.54
CA LEU A 743 11.32 10.25 42.15
C LEU A 743 11.19 9.62 43.52
N PRO A 744 10.41 10.23 44.43
CA PRO A 744 10.02 9.59 45.68
C PRO A 744 9.32 8.24 45.42
N ALA A 745 9.38 7.33 46.39
CA ALA A 745 8.89 5.97 46.26
C ALA A 745 7.38 5.90 45.93
N ASP A 746 6.58 6.82 46.44
CA ASP A 746 5.16 6.93 46.18
C ASP A 746 4.84 7.35 44.73
N TYR A 747 5.67 8.22 44.11
CA TYR A 747 5.55 8.55 42.68
C TYR A 747 5.88 7.34 41.82
N SER A 748 6.97 6.65 42.11
CA SER A 748 7.44 5.48 41.36
C SER A 748 6.45 4.33 41.46
N ALA A 749 5.92 4.03 42.65
CA ALA A 749 4.98 2.95 42.87
C ALA A 749 3.63 3.12 42.10
N ASN A 750 3.27 4.37 41.83
CA ASN A 750 1.98 4.70 41.17
C ASN A 750 2.16 5.13 39.72
N ASN A 751 3.36 5.02 39.17
CA ASN A 751 3.68 5.45 37.81
C ASN A 751 3.24 6.88 37.49
N VAL A 752 3.50 7.80 38.43
CA VAL A 752 3.18 9.24 38.37
C VAL A 752 4.46 10.01 38.10
N THR A 753 4.37 11.09 37.34
CA THR A 753 5.49 12.01 37.08
C THR A 753 5.08 13.45 37.42
N PRO A 754 5.93 14.26 38.07
CA PRO A 754 5.59 15.64 38.43
C PRO A 754 5.49 16.55 37.19
N PHE A 755 6.23 16.25 36.12
CA PHE A 755 6.22 16.96 34.86
C PHE A 755 6.73 16.03 33.73
N LYS A 756 6.50 16.41 32.47
CA LYS A 756 7.05 15.73 31.31
C LYS A 756 8.27 16.45 30.77
N LEU A 757 9.40 15.79 30.76
CA LEU A 757 10.63 16.29 30.14
C LEU A 757 10.51 16.38 28.63
N VAL A 758 11.03 17.43 28.05
CA VAL A 758 11.03 17.70 26.62
C VAL A 758 12.46 17.72 26.09
N TYR A 759 12.68 17.03 24.97
CA TYR A 759 13.99 16.89 24.31
C TYR A 759 13.89 17.19 22.82
N ASN A 760 14.94 17.75 22.25
CA ASN A 760 15.09 17.77 20.81
C ASN A 760 15.08 16.34 20.26
N ASN A 761 14.38 16.14 19.16
CA ASN A 761 14.28 14.81 18.55
C ASN A 761 15.20 14.72 17.33
N TYR A 762 16.34 14.10 17.52
CA TYR A 762 17.31 13.79 16.45
C TYR A 762 17.34 12.30 16.12
N ASP A 763 16.40 11.54 16.65
CA ASP A 763 16.28 10.11 16.38
C ASP A 763 15.83 9.85 14.95
N TYR A 764 16.33 8.79 14.38
CA TYR A 764 15.87 8.33 13.09
C TYR A 764 16.05 6.83 12.92
N ASP A 765 15.16 6.25 12.13
CA ASP A 765 15.33 4.91 11.57
C ASP A 765 15.92 5.01 10.17
N LYS A 766 16.87 4.17 9.87
CA LYS A 766 17.52 4.06 8.57
C LYS A 766 17.57 2.61 8.11
N TYR A 767 17.13 2.39 6.89
CA TYR A 767 17.11 1.08 6.25
C TYR A 767 17.90 1.16 4.96
N ARG A 768 18.67 0.11 4.65
CA ARG A 768 19.39 -0.03 3.39
C ARG A 768 19.25 -1.42 2.86
N ARG A 769 19.06 -1.52 1.53
CA ARG A 769 19.05 -2.78 0.81
C ARG A 769 19.78 -2.65 -0.50
N PHE A 770 20.65 -3.64 -0.80
CA PHE A 770 21.23 -3.81 -2.11
C PHE A 770 20.98 -5.25 -2.55
N VAL A 771 20.26 -5.41 -3.64
CA VAL A 771 19.83 -6.72 -4.15
C VAL A 771 20.01 -6.78 -5.66
N ASN A 772 20.46 -7.94 -6.15
CA ASN A 772 20.60 -8.27 -7.57
C ASN A 772 19.90 -9.58 -7.87
N THR A 773 19.27 -9.65 -9.03
CA THR A 773 18.56 -10.84 -9.51
C THR A 773 19.00 -11.14 -10.93
N LEU A 774 19.47 -12.36 -11.17
CA LEU A 774 19.75 -12.94 -12.49
C LEU A 774 18.65 -13.94 -12.83
N ARG A 775 18.06 -13.79 -14.02
CA ARG A 775 17.09 -14.75 -14.57
C ARG A 775 17.57 -15.26 -15.90
N LEU A 776 17.57 -16.58 -16.05
CA LEU A 776 17.91 -17.31 -17.26
C LEU A 776 16.68 -18.08 -17.72
N VAL A 777 16.31 -17.94 -18.99
CA VAL A 777 15.17 -18.65 -19.57
C VAL A 777 15.62 -19.33 -20.85
N THR A 778 15.70 -20.64 -20.81
CA THR A 778 16.15 -21.49 -21.92
C THR A 778 14.96 -22.16 -22.59
N ASN A 779 14.76 -21.94 -23.87
CA ASN A 779 13.75 -22.60 -24.65
C ASN A 779 14.38 -23.81 -25.37
N ILE A 780 13.79 -25.01 -25.20
CA ILE A 780 14.23 -26.28 -25.80
C ILE A 780 13.12 -26.79 -26.72
N PRO A 781 13.03 -26.27 -27.95
CA PRO A 781 11.90 -26.59 -28.87
C PRO A 781 11.79 -28.05 -29.22
N SER A 782 12.94 -28.76 -29.37
CA SER A 782 12.97 -30.20 -29.70
C SER A 782 12.22 -31.06 -28.68
N LEU A 783 12.24 -30.63 -27.41
CA LEU A 783 11.56 -31.29 -26.31
C LEU A 783 10.23 -30.60 -25.95
N ARG A 784 9.89 -29.47 -26.55
CA ARG A 784 8.79 -28.59 -26.14
C ARG A 784 8.88 -28.26 -24.64
N MET A 785 10.06 -27.82 -24.20
CA MET A 785 10.34 -27.53 -22.82
C MET A 785 10.90 -26.12 -22.66
N VAL A 786 10.54 -25.49 -21.54
CA VAL A 786 11.12 -24.22 -21.10
C VAL A 786 11.73 -24.43 -19.72
N ALA A 787 13.01 -24.14 -19.59
CA ALA A 787 13.72 -24.16 -18.30
C ALA A 787 14.01 -22.72 -17.87
N SER A 788 13.68 -22.37 -16.63
CA SER A 788 14.02 -21.07 -16.06
C SER A 788 14.76 -21.23 -14.75
N PHE A 789 15.79 -20.39 -14.56
CA PHE A 789 16.56 -20.31 -13.34
C PHE A 789 16.56 -18.87 -12.85
N THR A 790 16.36 -18.69 -11.57
CA THR A 790 16.42 -17.37 -10.92
C THR A 790 17.38 -17.44 -9.75
N GLY A 791 18.45 -16.67 -9.83
CA GLY A 791 19.40 -16.48 -8.73
C GLY A 791 19.29 -15.06 -8.18
N GLN A 792 19.20 -14.93 -6.87
CA GLN A 792 19.18 -13.63 -6.21
C GLN A 792 20.30 -13.54 -5.18
N VAL A 793 20.97 -12.40 -5.13
CA VAL A 793 21.96 -12.05 -4.10
C VAL A 793 21.51 -10.80 -3.39
N ILE A 794 21.39 -10.86 -2.07
CA ILE A 794 21.16 -9.73 -1.19
C ILE A 794 22.49 -9.39 -0.55
N TRP A 795 23.19 -8.37 -1.10
CA TRP A 795 24.49 -7.93 -0.63
C TRP A 795 24.43 -7.20 0.69
N GLN A 796 23.33 -6.48 0.89
CA GLN A 796 23.11 -5.64 2.05
C GLN A 796 21.60 -5.53 2.31
N ASP A 797 21.20 -5.72 3.56
CA ASP A 797 19.83 -5.45 3.99
C ASP A 797 19.87 -5.26 5.50
N TYR A 798 19.95 -4.01 5.96
CA TYR A 798 20.04 -3.73 7.37
C TYR A 798 19.13 -2.59 7.81
N ARG A 799 18.75 -2.67 9.07
CA ARG A 799 18.03 -1.64 9.80
C ARG A 799 18.97 -1.03 10.84
N PHE A 800 18.96 0.27 10.93
CA PHE A 800 19.68 1.04 11.94
C PHE A 800 18.72 2.00 12.61
N ASN A 801 18.58 1.86 13.93
CA ASN A 801 17.84 2.80 14.77
C ASN A 801 18.85 3.67 15.49
N TYR A 802 18.85 4.97 15.19
CA TYR A 802 19.70 5.95 15.83
C TYR A 802 18.90 6.68 16.90
N ILE A 803 19.39 6.65 18.12
CA ILE A 803 18.86 7.41 19.25
C ILE A 803 19.92 8.43 19.64
N ALA A 804 19.61 9.71 19.59
CA ALA A 804 20.57 10.77 19.91
C ALA A 804 20.78 10.93 21.41
N ASN A 805 22.02 11.20 21.80
CA ASN A 805 22.33 11.72 23.13
C ASN A 805 21.82 13.15 23.21
N VAL A 806 20.90 13.42 24.10
CA VAL A 806 20.29 14.75 24.24
C VAL A 806 20.03 15.09 25.72
N SER A 807 20.31 16.32 26.07
CA SER A 807 19.86 16.90 27.35
C SER A 807 18.42 17.42 27.21
N PRO A 808 17.65 17.51 28.29
CA PRO A 808 16.33 18.13 28.24
C PRO A 808 16.46 19.62 27.88
N VAL A 809 15.59 20.09 27.00
CA VAL A 809 15.49 21.50 26.57
C VAL A 809 14.36 22.24 27.30
N GLY A 810 13.51 21.49 28.01
CA GLY A 810 12.40 22.01 28.76
C GLY A 810 11.60 20.92 29.45
N PHE A 811 10.53 21.32 30.06
CA PHE A 811 9.53 20.40 30.60
C PHE A 811 8.12 21.01 30.49
N ILE A 812 7.11 20.14 30.47
CA ILE A 812 5.70 20.50 30.49
C ILE A 812 5.23 20.32 31.94
N ASP A 813 4.80 21.41 32.57
CA ASP A 813 4.30 21.37 33.92
C ASP A 813 2.88 20.83 34.05
N THR A 814 2.36 20.81 35.25
CA THR A 814 1.03 20.27 35.58
C THR A 814 -0.14 21.01 34.95
N ASN A 815 0.08 22.24 34.49
CA ASN A 815 -0.92 23.06 33.78
C ASN A 815 -0.74 23.03 32.26
N LEU A 816 0.08 22.09 31.77
CA LEU A 816 0.47 21.93 30.35
C LEU A 816 1.27 23.14 29.82
N ASN A 817 1.85 23.95 30.67
CA ASN A 817 2.73 25.04 30.26
C ASN A 817 4.14 24.51 30.00
N TYR A 818 4.70 24.89 28.86
CA TYR A 818 6.11 24.62 28.58
C TYR A 818 7.03 25.57 29.34
N LYS A 819 8.00 25.02 30.04
CA LYS A 819 9.07 25.76 30.69
C LYS A 819 10.42 25.35 30.13
N SER A 820 11.21 26.31 29.66
CA SER A 820 12.52 26.03 29.06
C SER A 820 13.57 25.67 30.11
N ILE A 821 14.45 24.75 29.75
CA ILE A 821 15.70 24.45 30.47
C ILE A 821 16.84 25.03 29.63
N THR A 822 17.54 26.01 30.15
CA THR A 822 18.71 26.61 29.49
C THR A 822 19.99 25.87 29.87
N ASP A 823 21.08 26.07 29.11
CA ASP A 823 22.37 25.40 29.36
C ASP A 823 22.93 25.68 30.78
N ASN A 824 22.66 26.86 31.32
CA ASN A 824 23.06 27.21 32.67
C ASN A 824 22.32 26.40 33.76
N MET A 825 21.15 25.88 33.44
CA MET A 825 20.34 25.05 34.36
C MET A 825 20.77 23.58 34.35
N LEU A 826 21.56 23.13 33.37
CA LEU A 826 21.93 21.72 33.27
C LEU A 826 22.74 21.20 34.47
N ASN A 827 23.50 22.06 35.16
CA ASN A 827 24.27 21.66 36.31
C ASN A 827 23.53 21.84 37.66
N GLY A 828 22.28 22.29 37.64
CA GLY A 828 21.43 22.49 38.81
C GLY A 828 20.41 21.36 39.02
N TYR A 829 19.39 21.71 39.77
CA TYR A 829 18.35 20.81 40.27
C TYR A 829 16.96 21.36 39.99
N LEU A 830 15.98 20.49 39.76
CA LEU A 830 14.56 20.80 39.74
C LEU A 830 13.87 20.13 40.93
N ASP A 831 12.98 20.82 41.62
CA ASP A 831 12.10 20.18 42.60
C ASP A 831 10.90 19.51 41.88
N LEU A 832 10.01 18.88 42.64
CA LEU A 832 8.82 18.22 42.08
C LEU A 832 7.78 19.22 41.54
N ASN A 833 7.91 20.53 41.82
CA ASN A 833 7.06 21.58 41.24
C ASN A 833 7.71 22.22 39.99
N GLY A 834 8.92 21.78 39.63
CA GLY A 834 9.68 22.33 38.50
C GLY A 834 10.40 23.64 38.81
N ASN A 835 10.59 24.01 40.08
CA ASN A 835 11.40 25.16 40.47
C ASN A 835 12.87 24.80 40.35
N TYR A 836 13.65 25.72 39.78
CA TYR A 836 15.10 25.54 39.59
C TYR A 836 15.93 26.02 40.76
N TYR A 837 16.96 25.25 41.10
CA TYR A 837 17.97 25.56 42.12
C TYR A 837 19.38 25.33 41.56
N ALA A 838 20.27 26.34 41.66
CA ALA A 838 21.67 26.18 41.22
C ALA A 838 22.45 25.20 42.11
N GLN A 839 22.10 25.10 43.40
CA GLN A 839 22.64 24.15 44.37
C GLN A 839 21.49 23.36 44.99
N LYS A 840 21.75 22.12 45.41
CA LYS A 840 20.74 21.27 46.03
C LYS A 840 20.29 21.87 47.38
N PRO A 841 19.04 22.30 47.52
CA PRO A 841 18.48 22.80 48.77
C PRO A 841 18.34 21.67 49.82
N THR A 842 18.45 22.02 51.10
CA THR A 842 18.23 21.08 52.21
C THR A 842 16.73 20.85 52.43
N GLY A 843 16.31 19.61 52.66
CA GLY A 843 14.93 19.26 53.00
C GLY A 843 13.93 19.26 51.81
N ILE A 844 14.36 19.57 50.61
CA ILE A 844 13.51 19.51 49.39
C ILE A 844 14.00 18.39 48.53
N HIS A 845 13.04 17.55 48.05
CA HIS A 845 13.37 16.53 47.07
C HIS A 845 13.70 17.17 45.71
N CYS A 846 14.93 16.94 45.24
CA CYS A 846 15.45 17.55 44.03
C CYS A 846 15.97 16.54 43.02
N ILE A 847 15.71 16.79 41.76
CA ILE A 847 16.06 15.99 40.60
C ILE A 847 17.26 16.67 39.90
N PRO A 848 18.44 16.05 39.79
CA PRO A 848 19.58 16.64 39.11
C PRO A 848 19.35 16.69 37.60
N VAL A 849 19.35 17.89 37.01
CA VAL A 849 18.98 18.08 35.58
C VAL A 849 19.94 17.34 34.65
N LYS A 850 21.23 17.30 34.99
CA LYS A 850 22.26 16.61 34.19
C LYS A 850 21.98 15.09 34.03
N GLU A 851 21.42 14.48 35.05
CA GLU A 851 21.10 13.04 35.03
C GLU A 851 19.83 12.71 34.22
N LEU A 852 19.07 13.72 33.84
CA LEU A 852 17.90 13.57 32.97
C LEU A 852 18.28 13.46 31.48
N ALA A 853 19.57 13.60 31.13
CA ALA A 853 20.04 13.43 29.77
C ALA A 853 19.77 11.99 29.27
N ILE A 854 19.25 11.88 28.04
CA ILE A 854 19.16 10.61 27.34
C ILE A 854 20.57 10.25 26.89
N LYS A 855 21.08 9.13 27.38
CA LYS A 855 22.36 8.55 26.97
C LYS A 855 22.06 7.32 26.10
N THR A 856 22.71 7.21 24.96
CA THR A 856 22.62 6.02 24.11
C THR A 856 23.72 5.02 24.49
N SER A 857 23.37 3.75 24.44
CA SER A 857 24.38 2.73 24.12
C SER A 857 24.67 2.81 22.63
N ASP A 858 25.93 2.91 22.24
CA ASP A 858 26.34 2.94 20.83
C ASP A 858 25.74 1.75 20.08
N ALA A 859 24.64 2.00 19.37
CA ALA A 859 24.07 1.02 18.50
C ALA A 859 24.95 0.94 17.24
N VAL A 860 25.88 0.00 17.24
CA VAL A 860 26.69 -0.28 16.06
C VAL A 860 25.78 -0.89 15.00
N PRO A 861 25.76 -0.35 13.75
CA PRO A 861 24.99 -0.94 12.68
C PRO A 861 25.43 -2.39 12.46
N GLU A 862 24.49 -3.31 12.49
CA GLU A 862 24.75 -4.71 12.17
C GLU A 862 25.23 -4.83 10.72
N ARG A 863 26.46 -5.28 10.52
CA ARG A 863 27.02 -5.53 9.21
C ARG A 863 26.60 -6.91 8.74
N GLN A 864 25.54 -6.97 7.91
CA GLN A 864 25.03 -8.23 7.40
C GLN A 864 25.94 -8.81 6.31
N LYS A 865 26.17 -10.12 6.37
CA LYS A 865 26.84 -10.86 5.30
C LYS A 865 25.88 -11.01 4.10
N PRO A 866 26.38 -11.10 2.86
CA PRO A 866 25.56 -11.40 1.71
C PRO A 866 24.79 -12.72 1.89
N THR A 867 23.53 -12.72 1.48
CA THR A 867 22.69 -13.92 1.38
C THR A 867 22.36 -14.16 -0.08
N TRP A 868 22.19 -15.42 -0.47
CA TRP A 868 21.79 -15.74 -1.85
C TRP A 868 20.90 -16.98 -1.89
N ASN A 869 20.06 -17.02 -2.91
CA ASN A 869 19.24 -18.18 -3.23
C ASN A 869 19.18 -18.43 -4.73
N LEU A 870 18.89 -19.67 -5.07
CA LEU A 870 18.70 -20.14 -6.44
C LEU A 870 17.40 -20.95 -6.51
N SER A 871 16.56 -20.62 -7.49
CA SER A 871 15.29 -21.30 -7.78
C SER A 871 15.25 -21.76 -9.23
N GLY A 872 14.58 -22.85 -9.51
CA GLY A 872 14.48 -23.41 -10.83
C GLY A 872 13.08 -23.88 -11.20
N ARG A 873 12.75 -23.84 -12.49
CA ARG A 873 11.49 -24.34 -13.02
C ARG A 873 11.72 -25.01 -14.36
N LEU A 874 11.00 -26.10 -14.58
CA LEU A 874 10.95 -26.82 -15.84
C LEU A 874 9.49 -26.98 -16.27
N THR A 875 9.13 -26.42 -17.43
CA THR A 875 7.79 -26.53 -17.99
C THR A 875 7.85 -27.40 -19.24
N LYS A 876 7.02 -28.44 -19.31
CA LYS A 876 6.76 -29.27 -20.49
C LYS A 876 5.44 -28.86 -21.11
N GLU A 877 5.47 -28.41 -22.34
CA GLU A 877 4.27 -28.11 -23.10
C GLU A 877 3.63 -29.38 -23.68
N LEU A 878 2.33 -29.55 -23.50
CA LEU A 878 1.50 -30.66 -23.98
C LEU A 878 0.77 -30.24 -25.25
N GLY A 879 1.50 -29.75 -26.23
CA GLY A 879 0.97 -29.20 -27.47
C GLY A 879 0.20 -27.88 -27.26
N LYS A 880 -0.97 -27.75 -27.92
CA LYS A 880 -1.86 -26.58 -27.75
C LYS A 880 -2.80 -26.71 -26.55
N VAL A 881 -2.88 -27.90 -25.96
CA VAL A 881 -3.89 -28.26 -24.96
C VAL A 881 -3.50 -27.81 -23.55
N GLY A 882 -2.21 -27.70 -23.25
CA GLY A 882 -1.78 -27.29 -21.90
C GLY A 882 -0.31 -27.53 -21.62
N GLY A 883 0.06 -27.61 -20.35
CA GLY A 883 1.43 -27.87 -19.90
C GLY A 883 1.52 -28.34 -18.46
N LEU A 884 2.64 -28.99 -18.16
CA LEU A 884 3.05 -29.44 -16.83
C LEU A 884 4.33 -28.71 -16.45
N SER A 885 4.35 -28.09 -15.29
CA SER A 885 5.52 -27.44 -14.73
C SER A 885 5.93 -28.06 -13.39
N LEU A 886 7.20 -28.34 -13.26
CA LEU A 886 7.86 -28.69 -12.00
C LEU A 886 8.67 -27.47 -11.55
N TYR A 887 8.64 -27.13 -10.30
CA TYR A 887 9.42 -26.01 -9.76
C TYR A 887 10.03 -26.33 -8.40
N VAL A 888 11.15 -25.73 -8.15
CA VAL A 888 11.88 -25.80 -6.90
C VAL A 888 12.32 -24.39 -6.51
N ASN A 889 11.83 -23.90 -5.39
CA ASN A 889 12.24 -22.62 -4.84
C ASN A 889 13.29 -22.84 -3.76
N ASN A 890 14.25 -21.94 -3.68
CA ASN A 890 15.39 -22.00 -2.76
C ASN A 890 16.08 -23.38 -2.79
N MET A 891 16.29 -23.96 -3.99
CA MET A 891 16.93 -25.26 -4.13
C MET A 891 18.38 -25.27 -3.64
N LEU A 892 19.06 -24.12 -3.74
CA LEU A 892 20.33 -23.82 -3.12
C LEU A 892 20.25 -22.42 -2.51
N PHE A 893 20.68 -22.28 -1.27
CA PHE A 893 20.67 -20.99 -0.58
C PHE A 893 21.82 -20.91 0.43
N TYR A 894 22.20 -19.68 0.74
CA TYR A 894 23.18 -19.37 1.78
C TYR A 894 22.64 -18.25 2.67
N GLU A 895 22.37 -18.58 3.92
CA GLU A 895 21.90 -17.65 4.94
C GLU A 895 22.78 -17.76 6.19
N PRO A 896 23.78 -16.90 6.31
CA PRO A 896 24.65 -16.90 7.48
C PRO A 896 23.90 -16.41 8.72
N TYR A 897 24.22 -16.97 9.87
CA TYR A 897 23.76 -16.45 11.15
C TYR A 897 24.31 -15.05 11.41
N LEU A 898 23.45 -14.20 11.96
CA LEU A 898 23.74 -12.82 12.34
C LEU A 898 23.84 -12.74 13.87
N ARG A 899 24.75 -11.94 14.38
CA ARG A 899 24.77 -11.60 15.80
C ARG A 899 23.83 -10.43 16.06
N ALA A 900 23.03 -10.50 17.10
CA ALA A 900 22.23 -9.38 17.55
C ALA A 900 23.13 -8.23 18.06
N ASN A 901 22.70 -6.98 17.83
CA ASN A 901 23.48 -5.76 18.06
C ASN A 901 23.91 -5.46 19.51
N ASN A 902 23.46 -6.24 20.49
CA ASN A 902 23.60 -5.90 21.91
C ASN A 902 24.52 -6.84 22.68
N ASN A 903 25.55 -7.39 22.05
CA ASN A 903 26.47 -8.36 22.66
C ASN A 903 25.83 -9.64 23.21
N THR A 904 24.57 -9.90 22.88
CA THR A 904 23.92 -11.15 23.24
C THR A 904 24.40 -12.26 22.30
N THR A 905 24.58 -13.45 22.84
CA THR A 905 24.95 -14.67 22.10
C THR A 905 23.85 -15.19 21.18
N THR A 906 22.74 -14.47 21.04
CA THR A 906 21.62 -14.87 20.19
C THR A 906 21.97 -14.72 18.73
N LEU A 907 22.14 -15.86 18.07
CA LEU A 907 22.31 -15.92 16.63
C LEU A 907 20.93 -15.93 15.99
N THR A 908 20.64 -14.96 15.15
CA THR A 908 19.41 -14.92 14.34
C THR A 908 19.75 -15.24 12.90
N GLN A 909 18.92 -16.04 12.26
CA GLN A 909 19.00 -16.32 10.83
C GLN A 909 17.90 -15.52 10.12
N ARG A 910 18.26 -14.89 9.01
CA ARG A 910 17.25 -14.25 8.16
C ARG A 910 16.47 -15.36 7.46
N ASN A 911 15.15 -15.37 7.62
CA ASN A 911 14.31 -16.31 6.91
C ASN A 911 13.94 -15.74 5.55
N THR A 912 14.70 -16.04 4.49
CA THR A 912 14.41 -15.67 3.10
C THR A 912 13.47 -16.68 2.43
N GLY A 913 13.11 -17.76 3.09
CA GLY A 913 12.20 -18.80 2.65
C GLY A 913 12.83 -20.18 2.71
N ASN A 914 12.01 -21.14 3.03
CA ASN A 914 12.42 -22.55 3.10
C ASN A 914 12.55 -23.15 1.69
N PHE A 915 13.27 -24.26 1.56
CA PHE A 915 13.21 -25.12 0.39
C PHE A 915 11.77 -25.52 0.13
N SER A 916 11.27 -25.25 -1.07
CA SER A 916 9.90 -25.59 -1.47
C SER A 916 9.88 -26.13 -2.90
N TYR A 917 9.07 -27.12 -3.17
CA TYR A 917 8.90 -27.69 -4.49
C TYR A 917 7.42 -27.90 -4.79
N GLY A 918 7.05 -27.93 -6.07
CA GLY A 918 5.66 -28.14 -6.43
C GLY A 918 5.46 -28.42 -7.90
N VAL A 919 4.20 -28.65 -8.21
CA VAL A 919 3.71 -29.00 -9.54
C VAL A 919 2.59 -28.05 -9.92
N GLU A 920 2.61 -27.62 -11.17
CA GLU A 920 1.52 -26.88 -11.79
C GLU A 920 1.10 -27.58 -13.07
N LEU A 921 -0.20 -27.81 -13.22
CA LEU A 921 -0.82 -28.35 -14.41
C LEU A 921 -1.84 -27.36 -14.92
N TYR A 922 -1.79 -27.04 -16.23
CA TYR A 922 -2.76 -26.18 -16.85
C TYR A 922 -3.25 -26.75 -18.18
N PHE A 923 -4.53 -26.48 -18.49
CA PHE A 923 -5.20 -26.87 -19.75
C PHE A 923 -5.91 -25.68 -20.36
N ASN A 924 -5.85 -25.59 -21.70
CA ASN A 924 -6.60 -24.67 -22.55
C ASN A 924 -7.47 -25.54 -23.47
N LEU A 925 -8.75 -25.74 -23.11
CA LEU A 925 -9.69 -26.67 -23.78
C LEU A 925 -10.70 -25.94 -24.66
#